data_45834751ad0349f750b2f8ac39caf33a
#
_entry.id   45834751ad0349f750b2f8ac39caf33a
#
_cell.length_a   1.000
_cell.length_b   1.000
_cell.length_c   1.000
_cell.angle_alpha   90.00
_cell.angle_beta   90.00
_cell.angle_gamma   90.00
#
_symmetry.space_group_name_H-M   'P 1'
#
loop_
_entity.id
_entity.type
_entity.pdbx_description
1 polymer ?
#
loop_
_entity_poly.entity_id
_entity_poly.type
_entity_poly.pdbx_seq_one_letter_code
_entity_poly.pdbx_strand_id
1 'polypeptide(L)'
;MGKLSIKKNLKAVLSGVTAAAMLFAVGNFVPDKAVNLANAATNVSINPEVEYQNIRGFGGMNLPEWISQGDLTDAQRATAFGNGDNQLGLTVLRIFVSDDKNAWSRAVPTAKAAQKYGATIFATPWNPPSSIRQNGNGTLQGGKYHLPSNQYAAYAQHLNDYYSYMKGQGVDLYSISVQNEPDYSAEWTGWTSDETTSFLANYGDKLNFRVMSPETFQYTNKDYYNKILNNQKAFANTDLFGTHFYGTQRSQMDFQALENSGKEIWMTEVYVPNSDADSANRWPEALQVATNIHNGLVVGNMSAYTWWYIRRSYGLMTEDGKISKRGYCMSQFSKFVRPGATRISCTEQPQNNVYVSAYKSADEDQISIIAINASSTEYNQTFTLGNAKISNVDRYRTSGSENLAKTLNMNFEGNGFNAQLPANSVSTFVVDISGGAADPDGYFFRDKFEDTSYDWTARGTATLGLSGRTAFEGTNSLLVSEREKAWCGATKTLSKSKFKAGETYSFSANVTYADGDDTQDFYLKTQYVDGSGETIYDTVAEGTCIKGKWLQLSNTKYTIPSDASSVQLYVETADNTVSFYLDDVIGAEAGREIKGAGVPEITTTTTTTTTTTTTTTTTTTTTTTSTTTTTTTTTTTTTTPVTQPSMSVPGDANCDNNVDISDAVIVKCYLINSAKYSISAQGIANADVQNTGNGLNNQDVIAIQQYIIQLIDRLPV
;
A
#
# COMPACT_ATOMS: atom_id res chain seq x y z
N MET A 1 -4.28 38.02 -33.88
CA MET A 1 -3.59 39.16 -33.26
C MET A 1 -4.49 39.76 -32.21
N GLY A 2 -4.17 39.64 -30.95
CA GLY A 2 -4.92 40.19 -29.83
C GLY A 2 -4.25 39.78 -28.52
N LYS A 3 -3.33 40.60 -28.02
CA LYS A 3 -2.77 40.49 -26.68
C LYS A 3 -3.88 40.74 -25.65
N LEU A 4 -4.29 39.74 -24.90
CA LEU A 4 -5.07 39.98 -23.67
C LEU A 4 -4.11 40.08 -22.49
N SER A 5 -4.01 41.31 -22.00
CA SER A 5 -3.37 41.69 -20.75
C SER A 5 -4.37 41.44 -19.62
N ILE A 6 -4.07 40.50 -18.73
CA ILE A 6 -4.84 40.32 -17.47
C ILE A 6 -4.27 41.30 -16.44
N LYS A 7 -4.97 42.40 -16.22
CA LYS A 7 -4.74 43.30 -15.07
C LYS A 7 -5.73 42.96 -13.95
N LYS A 8 -5.12 42.54 -12.83
CA LYS A 8 -5.50 42.76 -11.41
C LYS A 8 -6.91 43.25 -11.10
N ASN A 9 -7.67 42.50 -10.31
CA ASN A 9 -8.47 43.04 -9.22
C ASN A 9 -8.69 41.97 -8.15
N LEU A 10 -7.83 41.96 -7.15
CA LEU A 10 -8.13 41.33 -5.86
C LEU A 10 -7.94 42.43 -4.80
N LYS A 11 -9.03 43.06 -4.36
CA LYS A 11 -9.04 43.93 -3.19
C LYS A 11 -9.36 43.09 -1.95
N ALA A 12 -8.42 43.20 -1.00
CA ALA A 12 -8.43 42.62 0.32
C ALA A 12 -9.66 43.07 1.15
N VAL A 13 -10.16 42.12 1.95
CA VAL A 13 -10.90 42.41 3.17
C VAL A 13 -9.98 42.09 4.34
N LEU A 14 -9.45 43.14 4.96
CA LEU A 14 -8.69 43.09 6.19
C LEU A 14 -9.67 43.34 7.34
N SER A 15 -9.84 42.41 8.25
CA SER A 15 -10.45 42.69 9.56
C SER A 15 -9.50 42.20 10.65
N GLY A 16 -9.05 43.19 11.46
CA GLY A 16 -8.02 43.06 12.45
C GLY A 16 -8.45 42.30 13.71
N VAL A 17 -7.44 41.69 14.35
CA VAL A 17 -7.48 41.39 15.77
C VAL A 17 -6.23 42.00 16.42
N THR A 18 -6.50 42.86 17.37
CA THR A 18 -5.56 43.62 18.19
C THR A 18 -4.70 42.71 19.07
N ALA A 19 -3.38 42.86 18.98
CA ALA A 19 -2.42 42.28 19.90
C ALA A 19 -2.30 43.15 21.16
N ALA A 20 -2.49 42.57 22.33
CA ALA A 20 -2.15 43.16 23.60
C ALA A 20 -0.70 42.80 23.96
N ALA A 21 0.16 43.77 23.97
CA ALA A 21 1.53 43.66 24.47
C ALA A 21 1.52 43.74 26.01
N MET A 22 2.09 42.76 26.70
CA MET A 22 2.54 42.87 28.07
C MET A 22 4.07 42.88 28.09
N LEU A 23 4.62 44.05 28.46
CA LEU A 23 6.03 44.21 28.87
C LEU A 23 6.21 43.50 30.23
N PHE A 24 7.22 42.64 30.32
CA PHE A 24 7.86 42.30 31.59
C PHE A 24 9.36 42.51 31.51
N ALA A 25 9.87 43.00 32.63
CA ALA A 25 11.16 43.69 32.83
C ALA A 25 12.38 42.78 32.59
N VAL A 26 13.43 43.47 32.16
CA VAL A 26 14.79 42.99 31.94
C VAL A 26 15.44 42.56 33.24
N GLY A 27 15.80 41.28 33.34
CA GLY A 27 16.81 40.79 34.28
C GLY A 27 17.98 40.21 33.45
N ASN A 28 19.16 40.80 33.64
CA ASN A 28 20.40 40.35 33.01
C ASN A 28 20.73 38.91 33.42
N PHE A 29 20.60 37.97 32.48
CA PHE A 29 21.19 36.64 32.59
C PHE A 29 22.25 36.48 31.48
N VAL A 30 23.48 36.20 31.92
CA VAL A 30 24.61 35.81 31.09
C VAL A 30 24.22 34.49 30.42
N PRO A 31 24.33 34.29 29.08
CA PRO A 31 24.00 33.03 28.49
C PRO A 31 25.10 32.02 28.82
N ASP A 32 24.77 31.07 29.68
CA ASP A 32 25.46 29.81 29.72
C ASP A 32 25.31 29.13 28.35
N LYS A 33 26.41 28.54 27.87
CA LYS A 33 26.48 27.80 26.62
C LYS A 33 25.24 26.91 26.46
N ALA A 34 24.49 27.17 25.39
CA ALA A 34 23.43 26.25 24.95
C ALA A 34 24.07 24.87 24.76
N VAL A 35 23.84 23.99 25.70
CA VAL A 35 24.04 22.56 25.51
C VAL A 35 23.04 22.17 24.44
N ASN A 36 23.50 21.93 23.20
CA ASN A 36 22.72 21.23 22.20
C ASN A 36 22.35 19.89 22.80
N LEU A 37 21.14 19.80 23.37
CA LEU A 37 20.49 18.53 23.61
C LEU A 37 20.32 17.94 22.22
N ALA A 38 21.20 17.00 21.87
CA ALA A 38 21.02 16.17 20.71
C ALA A 38 19.61 15.59 20.83
N ASN A 39 18.71 15.99 19.94
CA ASN A 39 17.37 15.44 19.90
C ASN A 39 17.52 13.92 19.83
N ALA A 40 17.01 13.21 20.84
CA ALA A 40 17.06 11.77 20.85
C ALA A 40 16.41 11.28 19.55
N ALA A 41 17.08 10.34 18.87
CA ALA A 41 16.55 9.77 17.64
C ALA A 41 15.18 9.14 17.94
N THR A 42 14.16 9.58 17.21
CA THR A 42 12.85 8.90 17.23
C THR A 42 12.89 7.66 16.36
N ASN A 43 12.06 6.68 16.65
CA ASN A 43 11.99 5.46 15.84
C ASN A 43 10.84 5.57 14.81
N VAL A 44 11.15 5.31 13.54
CA VAL A 44 10.17 5.00 12.49
C VAL A 44 10.10 3.49 12.34
N SER A 45 9.03 2.90 12.81
CA SER A 45 8.74 1.49 12.61
C SER A 45 8.06 1.30 11.26
N ILE A 46 8.59 0.39 10.43
CA ILE A 46 8.07 0.02 9.12
C ILE A 46 7.65 -1.44 9.19
N ASN A 47 6.41 -1.75 8.80
CA ASN A 47 5.92 -3.11 8.76
C ASN A 47 5.60 -3.52 7.31
N PRO A 48 6.46 -4.31 6.65
CA PRO A 48 6.27 -4.76 5.27
C PRO A 48 5.08 -5.70 5.05
N GLU A 49 4.58 -6.32 6.12
CA GLU A 49 3.45 -7.27 6.06
C GLU A 49 2.06 -6.57 6.09
N VAL A 50 2.02 -5.27 6.43
CA VAL A 50 0.77 -4.50 6.41
C VAL A 50 0.75 -3.63 5.17
N GLU A 51 -0.05 -4.03 4.21
CA GLU A 51 -0.14 -3.45 2.88
C GLU A 51 -1.37 -2.57 2.71
N TYR A 52 -1.25 -1.59 1.81
CA TYR A 52 -2.31 -0.68 1.41
C TYR A 52 -2.44 -0.71 -0.12
N GLN A 53 -2.69 0.44 -0.76
CA GLN A 53 -2.90 0.51 -2.20
C GLN A 53 -1.65 0.18 -3.01
N ASN A 54 -1.87 -0.38 -4.19
CA ASN A 54 -0.86 -0.54 -5.23
C ASN A 54 -0.60 0.81 -5.93
N ILE A 55 0.65 1.12 -6.21
CA ILE A 55 1.08 2.36 -6.86
C ILE A 55 1.18 2.16 -8.38
N ARG A 56 0.41 2.94 -9.12
CA ARG A 56 0.46 2.99 -10.60
C ARG A 56 1.55 3.91 -11.11
N GLY A 57 1.88 4.95 -10.36
CA GLY A 57 3.03 5.77 -10.68
C GLY A 57 2.83 7.28 -10.55
N PHE A 58 3.80 7.99 -11.08
CA PHE A 58 3.94 9.44 -10.96
C PHE A 58 4.18 10.05 -12.33
N GLY A 59 3.58 11.20 -12.60
CA GLY A 59 3.71 11.76 -13.91
C GLY A 59 3.35 13.22 -14.06
N GLY A 60 2.99 13.58 -15.27
CA GLY A 60 2.57 14.94 -15.57
C GLY A 60 1.82 15.05 -16.89
N MET A 61 1.23 16.23 -17.08
CA MET A 61 0.52 16.60 -18.30
C MET A 61 1.49 17.04 -19.39
N ASN A 62 1.27 16.53 -20.61
CA ASN A 62 1.84 17.10 -21.83
C ASN A 62 0.68 17.53 -22.76
N LEU A 63 0.58 18.83 -23.00
CA LEU A 63 -0.48 19.44 -23.80
C LEU A 63 0.11 20.40 -24.82
N PRO A 64 0.64 19.88 -25.95
CA PRO A 64 1.38 20.69 -26.94
C PRO A 64 0.52 21.74 -27.61
N GLU A 65 -0.81 21.60 -27.61
CA GLU A 65 -1.70 22.59 -28.21
C GLU A 65 -1.72 23.94 -27.47
N TRP A 66 -1.46 23.92 -26.16
CA TRP A 66 -1.52 25.12 -25.31
C TRP A 66 -0.14 25.71 -24.98
N ILE A 67 0.93 25.09 -25.46
CA ILE A 67 2.29 25.51 -25.20
C ILE A 67 2.92 26.06 -26.46
N SER A 68 3.43 27.30 -26.42
CA SER A 68 4.03 27.96 -27.58
C SER A 68 5.25 27.21 -28.15
N GLN A 69 6.00 26.50 -27.30
CA GLN A 69 7.13 25.64 -27.69
C GLN A 69 6.69 24.30 -28.30
N GLY A 70 5.39 24.01 -28.30
CA GLY A 70 4.84 22.76 -28.80
C GLY A 70 5.18 21.55 -27.95
N ASP A 71 5.32 20.39 -28.60
CA ASP A 71 5.57 19.12 -27.93
C ASP A 71 6.98 19.03 -27.33
N LEU A 72 7.19 18.06 -26.44
CA LEU A 72 8.50 17.72 -25.91
C LEU A 72 9.41 17.19 -27.04
N THR A 73 10.66 17.61 -27.04
CA THR A 73 11.68 17.02 -27.92
C THR A 73 12.06 15.61 -27.46
N ASP A 74 12.71 14.81 -28.29
CA ASP A 74 13.14 13.46 -27.93
C ASP A 74 14.09 13.46 -26.71
N ALA A 75 14.97 14.45 -26.59
CA ALA A 75 15.82 14.61 -25.42
C ALA A 75 15.01 14.91 -24.16
N GLN A 76 13.98 15.76 -24.27
CA GLN A 76 13.09 16.08 -23.13
C GLN A 76 12.20 14.89 -22.75
N ARG A 77 11.74 14.09 -23.72
CA ARG A 77 11.03 12.83 -23.46
C ARG A 77 11.90 11.83 -22.72
N ALA A 78 13.17 11.68 -23.14
CA ALA A 78 14.14 10.86 -22.43
C ALA A 78 14.41 11.37 -21.00
N THR A 79 14.53 12.70 -20.81
CA THR A 79 14.65 13.30 -19.47
C THR A 79 13.41 13.06 -18.62
N ALA A 80 12.21 13.15 -19.19
CA ALA A 80 10.95 12.96 -18.45
C ALA A 80 10.73 11.51 -18.03
N PHE A 81 10.85 10.56 -18.96
CA PHE A 81 10.40 9.17 -18.76
C PHE A 81 11.53 8.17 -18.50
N GLY A 82 12.77 8.49 -18.84
CA GLY A 82 13.92 7.65 -18.50
C GLY A 82 14.19 7.63 -16.99
N ASN A 83 14.82 6.54 -16.50
CA ASN A 83 15.13 6.35 -15.07
C ASN A 83 16.64 6.38 -14.75
N GLY A 84 17.49 6.82 -15.69
CA GLY A 84 18.93 7.02 -15.50
C GLY A 84 19.26 8.31 -14.73
N ASP A 85 20.56 8.60 -14.62
CA ASP A 85 21.02 9.87 -14.04
C ASP A 85 20.48 11.06 -14.84
N ASN A 86 20.12 12.14 -14.15
CA ASN A 86 19.52 13.34 -14.74
C ASN A 86 18.22 13.08 -15.54
N GLN A 87 17.44 12.09 -15.10
CA GLN A 87 16.12 11.79 -15.63
C GLN A 87 15.10 11.74 -14.49
N LEU A 88 13.84 12.09 -14.80
CA LEU A 88 12.77 12.21 -13.80
C LEU A 88 12.16 10.86 -13.37
N GLY A 89 12.26 9.83 -14.21
CA GLY A 89 11.67 8.53 -13.95
C GLY A 89 10.15 8.52 -13.98
N LEU A 90 9.50 9.45 -14.69
CA LEU A 90 8.03 9.49 -14.76
C LEU A 90 7.46 8.21 -15.37
N THR A 91 6.38 7.72 -14.78
CA THR A 91 5.71 6.46 -15.15
C THR A 91 4.25 6.65 -15.53
N VAL A 92 3.76 7.89 -15.48
CA VAL A 92 2.41 8.27 -15.92
C VAL A 92 2.49 9.46 -16.85
N LEU A 93 1.73 9.42 -17.94
CA LEU A 93 1.55 10.54 -18.85
C LEU A 93 0.06 10.83 -18.99
N ARG A 94 -0.32 12.08 -18.73
CA ARG A 94 -1.64 12.62 -19.04
C ARG A 94 -1.59 13.36 -20.38
N ILE A 95 -2.55 13.08 -21.27
CA ILE A 95 -2.66 13.73 -22.56
C ILE A 95 -4.07 14.29 -22.81
N PHE A 96 -4.19 15.18 -23.77
CA PHE A 96 -5.40 15.90 -24.11
C PHE A 96 -6.25 15.17 -25.15
N VAL A 97 -7.54 15.01 -24.89
CA VAL A 97 -8.54 14.69 -25.91
C VAL A 97 -9.04 16.00 -26.52
N SER A 98 -8.44 16.43 -27.61
CA SER A 98 -8.87 17.65 -28.30
C SER A 98 -10.29 17.49 -28.85
N ASP A 99 -11.09 18.56 -28.76
CA ASP A 99 -12.40 18.66 -29.39
C ASP A 99 -12.33 18.79 -30.94
N ASP A 100 -11.12 19.07 -31.48
CA ASP A 100 -10.82 19.02 -32.91
C ASP A 100 -10.03 17.73 -33.27
N LYS A 101 -10.66 16.84 -34.02
CA LYS A 101 -10.02 15.57 -34.46
C LYS A 101 -8.72 15.78 -35.25
N ASN A 102 -8.56 16.92 -35.94
CA ASN A 102 -7.33 17.22 -36.69
C ASN A 102 -6.13 17.48 -35.77
N ALA A 103 -6.35 17.79 -34.49
CA ALA A 103 -5.31 18.03 -33.50
C ALA A 103 -4.86 16.75 -32.76
N TRP A 104 -5.56 15.63 -32.87
CA TRP A 104 -5.28 14.40 -32.13
C TRP A 104 -3.85 13.86 -32.35
N SER A 105 -3.30 14.05 -33.54
CA SER A 105 -1.94 13.64 -33.88
C SER A 105 -0.85 14.29 -33.02
N ARG A 106 -1.12 15.45 -32.41
CA ARG A 106 -0.14 16.22 -31.63
C ARG A 106 0.29 15.52 -30.35
N ALA A 107 -0.57 14.70 -29.75
CA ALA A 107 -0.25 13.95 -28.54
C ALA A 107 0.55 12.67 -28.81
N VAL A 108 0.49 12.14 -30.05
CA VAL A 108 1.04 10.81 -30.40
C VAL A 108 2.56 10.68 -30.17
N PRO A 109 3.44 11.64 -30.60
CA PRO A 109 4.88 11.44 -30.47
C PRO A 109 5.35 11.25 -29.02
N THR A 110 4.87 12.10 -28.10
CA THR A 110 5.23 12.00 -26.67
C THR A 110 4.56 10.79 -26.03
N ALA A 111 3.31 10.44 -26.39
CA ALA A 111 2.65 9.24 -25.88
C ALA A 111 3.42 7.96 -26.25
N LYS A 112 3.81 7.80 -27.51
CA LYS A 112 4.62 6.66 -27.95
C LYS A 112 5.98 6.59 -27.26
N ALA A 113 6.63 7.72 -27.05
CA ALA A 113 7.90 7.77 -26.35
C ALA A 113 7.74 7.38 -24.87
N ALA A 114 6.71 7.91 -24.18
CA ALA A 114 6.40 7.56 -22.80
C ALA A 114 6.11 6.06 -22.65
N GLN A 115 5.26 5.50 -23.52
CA GLN A 115 4.95 4.07 -23.55
C GLN A 115 6.20 3.19 -23.74
N LYS A 116 7.14 3.62 -24.57
CA LYS A 116 8.42 2.92 -24.79
C LYS A 116 9.28 2.85 -23.51
N TYR A 117 9.13 3.81 -22.60
CA TYR A 117 9.74 3.80 -21.27
C TYR A 117 8.88 3.09 -20.22
N GLY A 118 7.76 2.47 -20.60
CA GLY A 118 6.87 1.75 -19.71
C GLY A 118 5.87 2.64 -18.95
N ALA A 119 5.67 3.89 -19.40
CA ALA A 119 4.71 4.78 -18.74
C ALA A 119 3.27 4.41 -19.11
N THR A 120 2.39 4.46 -18.09
CA THR A 120 0.93 4.36 -18.23
C THR A 120 0.39 5.68 -18.80
N ILE A 121 -0.48 5.62 -19.82
CA ILE A 121 -1.01 6.79 -20.49
C ILE A 121 -2.52 6.89 -20.25
N PHE A 122 -3.00 8.04 -19.82
CA PHE A 122 -4.41 8.35 -19.78
C PHE A 122 -4.73 9.68 -20.46
N ALA A 123 -5.97 9.86 -20.87
CA ALA A 123 -6.38 11.01 -21.65
C ALA A 123 -7.60 11.70 -21.03
N THR A 124 -7.69 13.02 -21.18
CA THR A 124 -8.77 13.82 -20.62
C THR A 124 -9.27 14.87 -21.61
N PRO A 125 -10.59 15.00 -21.87
CA PRO A 125 -11.21 16.10 -22.60
C PRO A 125 -11.55 17.28 -21.69
N TRP A 126 -11.40 18.50 -22.21
CA TRP A 126 -11.92 19.72 -21.57
C TRP A 126 -13.27 20.13 -22.14
N ASN A 127 -13.50 19.84 -23.42
CA ASN A 127 -14.74 20.17 -24.11
C ASN A 127 -15.15 19.06 -25.07
N PRO A 128 -16.46 18.79 -25.20
CA PRO A 128 -16.99 18.08 -26.35
C PRO A 128 -16.78 18.86 -27.66
N PRO A 129 -16.85 18.23 -28.85
CA PRO A 129 -16.81 18.90 -30.12
C PRO A 129 -17.81 20.06 -30.21
N SER A 130 -17.41 21.15 -30.88
CA SER A 130 -18.23 22.35 -31.02
C SER A 130 -19.60 22.12 -31.70
N SER A 131 -19.69 21.05 -32.50
CA SER A 131 -20.94 20.67 -33.17
C SER A 131 -22.02 20.09 -32.26
N ILE A 132 -21.65 19.63 -31.05
CA ILE A 132 -22.57 18.97 -30.10
C ILE A 132 -22.69 19.70 -28.76
N ARG A 133 -21.77 20.62 -28.44
CA ARG A 133 -21.87 21.46 -27.24
C ARG A 133 -22.65 22.75 -27.51
N GLN A 134 -23.20 23.32 -26.46
CA GLN A 134 -23.86 24.63 -26.47
C GLN A 134 -23.06 25.62 -25.63
N ASN A 135 -23.28 26.93 -25.83
CA ASN A 135 -22.83 27.92 -24.85
C ASN A 135 -23.57 27.67 -23.54
N GLY A 136 -22.83 27.68 -22.45
CA GLY A 136 -23.39 27.44 -21.14
C GLY A 136 -24.29 28.58 -20.72
N ASN A 137 -25.44 28.26 -20.16
CA ASN A 137 -26.38 29.19 -19.56
C ASN A 137 -26.61 28.90 -18.08
N GLY A 138 -25.61 28.33 -17.43
CA GLY A 138 -25.57 28.25 -15.98
C GLY A 138 -26.23 27.06 -15.33
N THR A 139 -26.17 25.87 -15.88
CA THR A 139 -26.44 24.64 -15.08
C THR A 139 -25.39 24.46 -13.98
N LEU A 140 -24.13 24.81 -14.25
CA LEU A 140 -23.17 25.17 -13.24
C LEU A 140 -22.87 26.66 -13.40
N GLN A 141 -23.62 27.51 -12.70
CA GLN A 141 -23.37 28.91 -12.41
C GLN A 141 -22.42 29.64 -13.40
N GLY A 142 -22.79 29.73 -14.67
CA GLY A 142 -22.01 30.46 -15.66
C GLY A 142 -20.99 29.65 -16.44
N GLY A 143 -21.11 28.32 -16.50
CA GLY A 143 -20.28 27.47 -17.35
C GLY A 143 -20.18 27.99 -18.77
N LYS A 144 -18.95 28.01 -19.32
CA LYS A 144 -18.69 28.52 -20.67
C LYS A 144 -19.43 27.68 -21.73
N TYR A 145 -19.41 26.37 -21.51
CA TYR A 145 -20.09 25.42 -22.38
C TYR A 145 -20.89 24.40 -21.57
N HIS A 146 -21.89 23.80 -22.25
CA HIS A 146 -22.73 22.74 -21.72
C HIS A 146 -22.94 21.66 -22.79
N LEU A 147 -22.97 20.40 -22.41
CA LEU A 147 -23.35 19.28 -23.27
C LEU A 147 -24.79 18.87 -22.96
N PRO A 148 -25.75 19.12 -23.84
CA PRO A 148 -27.14 18.70 -23.62
C PRO A 148 -27.28 17.18 -23.68
N SER A 149 -28.19 16.62 -22.87
CA SER A 149 -28.31 15.15 -22.71
C SER A 149 -28.66 14.39 -23.99
N ASN A 150 -29.35 15.06 -24.95
CA ASN A 150 -29.64 14.49 -26.27
C ASN A 150 -28.37 14.34 -27.16
N GLN A 151 -27.23 14.88 -26.75
CA GLN A 151 -25.94 14.75 -27.43
C GLN A 151 -24.97 13.74 -26.73
N TYR A 152 -25.41 13.10 -25.65
CA TYR A 152 -24.55 12.15 -24.89
C TYR A 152 -24.09 10.96 -25.76
N ALA A 153 -24.93 10.44 -26.65
CA ALA A 153 -24.55 9.38 -27.59
C ALA A 153 -23.46 9.84 -28.56
N ALA A 154 -23.55 11.06 -29.08
CA ALA A 154 -22.55 11.63 -29.99
C ALA A 154 -21.22 11.89 -29.26
N TYR A 155 -21.28 12.27 -27.98
CA TYR A 155 -20.09 12.46 -27.16
C TYR A 155 -19.41 11.13 -26.83
N ALA A 156 -20.17 10.11 -26.44
CA ALA A 156 -19.63 8.76 -26.24
C ALA A 156 -18.92 8.24 -27.52
N GLN A 157 -19.51 8.47 -28.68
CA GLN A 157 -18.88 8.12 -29.96
C GLN A 157 -17.59 8.91 -30.21
N HIS A 158 -17.53 10.20 -29.89
CA HIS A 158 -16.32 11.01 -30.02
C HIS A 158 -15.17 10.45 -29.15
N LEU A 159 -15.45 10.04 -27.90
CA LEU A 159 -14.46 9.43 -27.02
C LEU A 159 -13.97 8.06 -27.56
N ASN A 160 -14.88 7.24 -28.07
CA ASN A 160 -14.55 5.97 -28.73
C ASN A 160 -13.71 6.16 -30.00
N ASP A 161 -14.02 7.19 -30.80
CA ASP A 161 -13.23 7.53 -31.99
C ASP A 161 -11.81 7.94 -31.62
N TYR A 162 -11.64 8.72 -30.53
CA TYR A 162 -10.32 9.08 -30.00
C TYR A 162 -9.55 7.86 -29.52
N TYR A 163 -10.18 6.99 -28.73
CA TYR A 163 -9.57 5.74 -28.28
C TYR A 163 -9.09 4.89 -29.46
N SER A 164 -9.96 4.70 -30.46
CA SER A 164 -9.64 3.93 -31.67
C SER A 164 -8.52 4.56 -32.49
N TYR A 165 -8.53 5.91 -32.58
CA TYR A 165 -7.46 6.65 -33.25
C TYR A 165 -6.11 6.41 -32.56
N MET A 166 -6.02 6.59 -31.24
CA MET A 166 -4.78 6.41 -30.49
C MET A 166 -4.28 4.97 -30.57
N LYS A 167 -5.17 4.00 -30.46
CA LYS A 167 -4.83 2.58 -30.66
C LYS A 167 -4.31 2.30 -32.07
N GLY A 168 -4.92 2.89 -33.09
CA GLY A 168 -4.47 2.83 -34.48
C GLY A 168 -3.10 3.49 -34.72
N GLN A 169 -2.72 4.43 -33.87
CA GLN A 169 -1.36 5.02 -33.85
C GLN A 169 -0.35 4.18 -33.04
N GLY A 170 -0.77 3.09 -32.40
CA GLY A 170 0.07 2.25 -31.54
C GLY A 170 0.31 2.87 -30.15
N VAL A 171 -0.67 3.64 -29.65
CA VAL A 171 -0.69 4.17 -28.27
C VAL A 171 -1.78 3.44 -27.50
N ASP A 172 -1.40 2.74 -26.44
CA ASP A 172 -2.29 2.04 -25.54
C ASP A 172 -2.70 2.98 -24.40
N LEU A 173 -3.97 3.38 -24.38
CA LEU A 173 -4.53 4.21 -23.33
C LEU A 173 -5.02 3.32 -22.18
N TYR A 174 -4.52 3.56 -20.98
CA TYR A 174 -4.98 2.90 -19.77
C TYR A 174 -6.43 3.28 -19.43
N SER A 175 -6.76 4.57 -19.59
CA SER A 175 -8.12 5.09 -19.38
C SER A 175 -8.35 6.40 -20.13
N ILE A 176 -9.61 6.76 -20.29
CA ILE A 176 -10.01 8.10 -20.70
C ILE A 176 -10.97 8.65 -19.63
N SER A 177 -10.73 9.89 -19.21
CA SER A 177 -11.67 10.62 -18.35
C SER A 177 -12.89 11.10 -19.15
N VAL A 178 -14.04 11.14 -18.50
CA VAL A 178 -15.25 11.66 -19.13
C VAL A 178 -15.16 13.18 -19.30
N GLN A 179 -14.62 13.91 -18.33
CA GLN A 179 -14.54 15.37 -18.36
C GLN A 179 -13.48 15.87 -17.38
N ASN A 180 -12.63 16.81 -17.84
CA ASN A 180 -11.79 17.60 -16.95
C ASN A 180 -12.63 18.56 -16.12
N GLU A 181 -12.45 18.54 -14.80
CA GLU A 181 -13.02 19.51 -13.86
C GLU A 181 -14.49 19.81 -14.14
N PRO A 182 -15.37 18.82 -14.09
CA PRO A 182 -16.79 19.04 -14.38
C PRO A 182 -17.42 20.08 -13.45
N ASP A 183 -16.88 20.27 -12.26
CA ASP A 183 -17.29 21.24 -11.24
C ASP A 183 -16.69 22.65 -11.41
N TYR A 184 -15.76 22.84 -12.36
CA TYR A 184 -15.17 24.15 -12.69
C TYR A 184 -15.49 24.54 -14.14
N SER A 185 -16.50 25.36 -14.32
CA SER A 185 -17.10 25.61 -15.63
C SER A 185 -16.80 26.98 -16.25
N ALA A 186 -15.92 27.77 -15.60
CA ALA A 186 -15.63 29.14 -16.05
C ALA A 186 -14.99 29.21 -17.44
N GLU A 187 -14.19 28.21 -17.81
CA GLU A 187 -13.39 28.20 -19.05
C GLU A 187 -13.72 27.07 -20.01
N TRP A 188 -14.34 25.97 -19.54
CA TRP A 188 -14.70 24.79 -20.33
C TRP A 188 -16.10 24.26 -20.02
N THR A 189 -16.38 23.02 -20.38
CA THR A 189 -17.69 22.42 -20.24
C THR A 189 -17.94 21.99 -18.80
N GLY A 190 -18.95 22.61 -18.18
CA GLY A 190 -19.41 22.22 -16.85
C GLY A 190 -20.44 21.09 -16.92
N TRP A 191 -20.37 20.19 -15.94
CA TRP A 191 -21.32 19.11 -15.71
C TRP A 191 -21.72 19.13 -14.24
N THR A 192 -23.00 18.99 -13.96
CA THR A 192 -23.45 18.72 -12.58
C THR A 192 -23.11 17.28 -12.18
N SER A 193 -23.10 17.01 -10.89
CA SER A 193 -22.92 15.63 -10.39
C SER A 193 -24.03 14.69 -10.90
N ASP A 194 -25.26 15.19 -11.12
CA ASP A 194 -26.35 14.42 -11.70
C ASP A 194 -26.13 14.13 -13.19
N GLU A 195 -25.67 15.10 -13.97
CA GLU A 195 -25.34 14.90 -15.39
C GLU A 195 -24.20 13.90 -15.56
N THR A 196 -23.13 14.02 -14.76
CA THR A 196 -22.01 13.08 -14.74
C THR A 196 -22.49 11.66 -14.44
N THR A 197 -23.29 11.50 -13.39
CA THR A 197 -23.84 10.20 -12.99
C THR A 197 -24.78 9.64 -14.05
N SER A 198 -25.65 10.50 -14.65
CA SER A 198 -26.57 10.11 -15.72
C SER A 198 -25.84 9.66 -16.98
N PHE A 199 -24.75 10.34 -17.36
CA PHE A 199 -23.93 9.92 -18.51
C PHE A 199 -23.31 8.55 -18.27
N LEU A 200 -22.68 8.36 -17.12
CA LEU A 200 -22.06 7.07 -16.75
C LEU A 200 -23.09 5.94 -16.72
N ALA A 201 -24.26 6.17 -16.12
CA ALA A 201 -25.30 5.15 -15.99
C ALA A 201 -25.91 4.71 -17.33
N ASN A 202 -25.99 5.61 -18.33
CA ASN A 202 -26.72 5.38 -19.57
C ASN A 202 -25.82 5.20 -20.80
N TYR A 203 -24.56 5.61 -20.72
CA TYR A 203 -23.61 5.57 -21.83
C TYR A 203 -22.24 5.02 -21.46
N GLY A 204 -21.91 4.79 -20.18
CA GLY A 204 -20.64 4.25 -19.76
C GLY A 204 -20.38 2.85 -20.33
N ASP A 205 -21.41 2.00 -20.41
CA ASP A 205 -21.38 0.68 -21.04
C ASP A 205 -21.15 0.69 -22.57
N LYS A 206 -21.18 1.84 -23.19
CA LYS A 206 -20.93 2.05 -24.64
C LYS A 206 -19.52 2.56 -24.92
N LEU A 207 -18.75 2.84 -23.89
CA LEU A 207 -17.36 3.26 -24.02
C LEU A 207 -16.47 2.01 -24.15
N ASN A 208 -15.57 2.02 -25.13
CA ASN A 208 -14.73 0.87 -25.49
C ASN A 208 -13.36 0.87 -24.78
N PHE A 209 -13.24 1.58 -23.66
CA PHE A 209 -12.03 1.80 -22.89
C PHE A 209 -12.36 1.84 -21.38
N ARG A 210 -11.35 1.79 -20.55
CA ARG A 210 -11.51 2.01 -19.09
C ARG A 210 -11.90 3.44 -18.79
N VAL A 211 -12.99 3.63 -18.06
CA VAL A 211 -13.60 4.94 -17.80
C VAL A 211 -13.09 5.51 -16.48
N MET A 212 -12.51 6.72 -16.56
CA MET A 212 -12.20 7.55 -15.38
C MET A 212 -13.28 8.61 -15.19
N SER A 213 -13.71 8.83 -13.96
CA SER A 213 -14.64 9.91 -13.58
C SER A 213 -14.62 10.11 -12.05
N PRO A 214 -15.03 11.26 -11.50
CA PRO A 214 -15.48 12.47 -12.19
C PRO A 214 -14.35 13.44 -12.56
N GLU A 215 -13.14 13.33 -11.99
CA GLU A 215 -11.98 14.21 -12.19
C GLU A 215 -12.28 15.67 -11.80
N THR A 216 -12.83 15.86 -10.58
CA THR A 216 -13.22 17.19 -10.07
C THR A 216 -12.01 18.11 -9.86
N PHE A 217 -12.21 19.43 -10.02
CA PHE A 217 -11.22 20.48 -9.72
C PHE A 217 -10.76 20.42 -8.26
N GLN A 218 -11.70 20.15 -7.33
CA GLN A 218 -11.41 20.02 -5.92
C GLN A 218 -11.91 18.67 -5.38
N TYR A 219 -11.02 17.91 -4.76
CA TYR A 219 -11.39 16.65 -4.11
C TYR A 219 -12.41 16.81 -2.98
N THR A 220 -12.53 18.02 -2.45
CA THR A 220 -13.57 18.37 -1.46
C THR A 220 -14.98 18.32 -2.00
N ASN A 221 -15.17 18.29 -3.32
CA ASN A 221 -16.49 18.22 -3.95
C ASN A 221 -17.02 16.77 -3.99
N LYS A 222 -17.23 16.20 -2.78
CA LYS A 222 -17.58 14.80 -2.57
C LYS A 222 -18.91 14.37 -3.20
N ASP A 223 -19.80 15.32 -3.57
CA ASP A 223 -21.12 15.01 -4.16
C ASP A 223 -21.00 14.21 -5.46
N TYR A 224 -20.04 14.53 -6.33
CA TYR A 224 -19.81 13.80 -7.58
C TYR A 224 -19.50 12.32 -7.34
N TYR A 225 -18.62 12.04 -6.38
CA TYR A 225 -18.23 10.66 -6.05
C TYR A 225 -19.38 9.91 -5.37
N ASN A 226 -20.04 10.54 -4.41
CA ASN A 226 -21.17 9.95 -3.69
C ASN A 226 -22.32 9.55 -4.62
N LYS A 227 -22.64 10.38 -5.63
CA LYS A 227 -23.68 10.05 -6.60
C LYS A 227 -23.30 8.88 -7.49
N ILE A 228 -22.03 8.77 -7.90
CA ILE A 228 -21.53 7.61 -8.65
C ILE A 228 -21.58 6.35 -7.76
N LEU A 229 -21.06 6.41 -6.53
CA LEU A 229 -21.05 5.29 -5.58
C LEU A 229 -22.47 4.79 -5.28
N ASN A 230 -23.45 5.70 -5.18
CA ASN A 230 -24.84 5.36 -4.86
C ASN A 230 -25.69 4.97 -6.10
N ASN A 231 -25.14 5.02 -7.32
CA ASN A 231 -25.82 4.61 -8.54
C ASN A 231 -25.15 3.36 -9.11
N GLN A 232 -25.77 2.20 -8.95
CA GLN A 232 -25.19 0.90 -9.31
C GLN A 232 -24.68 0.84 -10.76
N LYS A 233 -25.41 1.44 -11.74
CA LYS A 233 -24.97 1.42 -13.14
C LYS A 233 -23.81 2.37 -13.38
N ALA A 234 -23.84 3.59 -12.82
CA ALA A 234 -22.75 4.53 -12.94
C ALA A 234 -21.48 3.98 -12.29
N PHE A 235 -21.60 3.36 -11.11
CA PHE A 235 -20.50 2.73 -10.43
C PHE A 235 -19.91 1.56 -11.23
N ALA A 236 -20.76 0.68 -11.78
CA ALA A 236 -20.29 -0.45 -12.61
C ALA A 236 -19.54 0.04 -13.86
N ASN A 237 -19.96 1.17 -14.44
CA ASN A 237 -19.39 1.78 -15.65
C ASN A 237 -18.24 2.76 -15.36
N THR A 238 -17.77 2.88 -14.13
CA THR A 238 -16.61 3.69 -13.76
C THR A 238 -15.50 2.74 -13.32
N ASP A 239 -14.37 2.69 -14.03
CA ASP A 239 -13.27 1.76 -13.72
C ASP A 239 -12.33 2.31 -12.66
N LEU A 240 -12.13 3.62 -12.61
CA LEU A 240 -11.30 4.31 -11.64
C LEU A 240 -11.80 5.74 -11.40
N PHE A 241 -11.43 6.29 -10.24
CA PHE A 241 -11.78 7.64 -9.87
C PHE A 241 -10.61 8.60 -10.08
N GLY A 242 -10.86 9.73 -10.76
CA GLY A 242 -9.91 10.83 -10.91
C GLY A 242 -10.30 12.02 -10.04
N THR A 243 -9.29 12.81 -9.63
CA THR A 243 -9.48 14.07 -8.90
C THR A 243 -8.31 15.02 -9.07
N HIS A 244 -8.56 16.33 -8.84
CA HIS A 244 -7.50 17.33 -8.65
C HIS A 244 -7.45 17.79 -7.20
N PHE A 245 -6.29 18.35 -6.80
CA PHE A 245 -6.08 18.79 -5.42
C PHE A 245 -6.05 20.31 -5.25
N TYR A 246 -6.56 21.07 -6.22
CA TYR A 246 -6.63 22.52 -6.09
C TYR A 246 -7.48 22.93 -4.88
N GLY A 247 -6.90 23.72 -3.97
CA GLY A 247 -7.56 24.15 -2.74
C GLY A 247 -7.85 23.06 -1.70
N THR A 248 -7.48 21.81 -1.97
CA THR A 248 -7.71 20.69 -1.04
C THR A 248 -6.64 20.64 0.05
N GLN A 249 -7.07 20.66 1.31
CA GLN A 249 -6.16 20.54 2.47
C GLN A 249 -5.97 19.07 2.85
N ARG A 250 -4.86 18.74 3.52
CA ARG A 250 -4.56 17.38 4.00
C ARG A 250 -5.73 16.74 4.75
N SER A 251 -6.36 17.46 5.69
CA SER A 251 -7.50 16.98 6.49
C SER A 251 -8.76 16.68 5.68
N GLN A 252 -8.82 17.05 4.41
CA GLN A 252 -9.96 16.84 3.52
C GLN A 252 -9.74 15.70 2.51
N MET A 253 -8.53 15.10 2.51
CA MET A 253 -8.15 14.06 1.55
C MET A 253 -8.69 12.68 1.91
N ASP A 254 -8.93 12.41 3.19
CA ASP A 254 -9.56 11.16 3.66
C ASP A 254 -10.99 11.03 3.12
N PHE A 255 -11.28 9.90 2.48
CA PHE A 255 -12.61 9.60 1.95
C PHE A 255 -12.87 8.08 1.96
N GLN A 256 -13.16 7.56 3.15
CA GLN A 256 -13.34 6.13 3.41
C GLN A 256 -14.35 5.44 2.48
N ALA A 257 -15.46 6.11 2.12
CA ALA A 257 -16.45 5.53 1.22
C ALA A 257 -15.89 5.26 -0.19
N LEU A 258 -14.96 6.12 -0.65
CA LEU A 258 -14.30 5.95 -1.93
C LEU A 258 -13.18 4.90 -1.84
N GLU A 259 -12.39 4.94 -0.78
CA GLU A 259 -11.32 3.97 -0.51
C GLU A 259 -11.85 2.53 -0.42
N ASN A 260 -12.99 2.36 0.27
CA ASN A 260 -13.66 1.07 0.41
C ASN A 260 -14.41 0.61 -0.86
N SER A 261 -14.39 1.40 -1.93
CA SER A 261 -15.05 1.04 -3.20
C SER A 261 -14.36 -0.10 -3.96
N GLY A 262 -13.11 -0.39 -3.62
CA GLY A 262 -12.27 -1.36 -4.33
C GLY A 262 -11.75 -0.87 -5.69
N LYS A 263 -11.99 0.41 -6.05
CA LYS A 263 -11.51 1.01 -7.30
C LYS A 263 -10.30 1.91 -7.04
N GLU A 264 -9.42 2.00 -8.04
CA GLU A 264 -8.28 2.91 -7.98
C GLU A 264 -8.73 4.38 -7.89
N ILE A 265 -7.98 5.16 -7.12
CA ILE A 265 -8.19 6.60 -6.98
C ILE A 265 -6.91 7.30 -7.44
N TRP A 266 -7.01 8.20 -8.42
CA TRP A 266 -5.86 8.90 -9.00
C TRP A 266 -5.96 10.41 -8.76
N MET A 267 -4.89 11.01 -8.27
CA MET A 267 -4.71 12.46 -8.33
C MET A 267 -4.17 12.81 -9.71
N THR A 268 -5.01 13.38 -10.56
CA THR A 268 -4.77 13.50 -12.00
C THR A 268 -4.27 14.86 -12.43
N GLU A 269 -4.34 15.88 -11.56
CA GLU A 269 -3.79 17.20 -11.82
C GLU A 269 -3.61 18.02 -10.54
N VAL A 270 -2.47 18.67 -10.42
CA VAL A 270 -2.24 19.79 -9.50
C VAL A 270 -0.91 20.49 -9.83
N TYR A 271 -0.80 21.76 -9.48
CA TYR A 271 0.47 22.44 -9.22
C TYR A 271 0.45 23.07 -7.81
N VAL A 272 1.52 23.00 -7.09
CA VAL A 272 1.65 23.53 -5.73
C VAL A 272 3.03 24.20 -5.53
N PRO A 273 3.10 25.28 -4.76
CA PRO A 273 1.98 26.03 -4.18
C PRO A 273 1.31 26.99 -5.17
N ASN A 274 1.95 27.28 -6.30
CA ASN A 274 1.49 28.25 -7.29
C ASN A 274 2.04 27.95 -8.69
N SER A 275 1.56 28.69 -9.69
CA SER A 275 2.02 28.69 -11.09
C SER A 275 2.78 29.96 -11.48
N ASP A 276 3.39 30.64 -10.52
CA ASP A 276 4.17 31.86 -10.79
C ASP A 276 5.30 31.59 -11.76
N ALA A 277 5.63 32.56 -12.57
CA ALA A 277 6.80 32.47 -13.44
C ALA A 277 8.07 32.19 -12.62
N ASP A 278 8.89 31.25 -13.12
CA ASP A 278 10.15 30.84 -12.50
C ASP A 278 10.07 30.27 -11.07
N SER A 279 8.87 29.84 -10.65
CA SER A 279 8.66 29.24 -9.31
C SER A 279 9.21 27.82 -9.19
N ALA A 280 9.48 27.13 -10.30
CA ALA A 280 9.89 25.73 -10.31
C ALA A 280 11.15 25.43 -9.47
N ASN A 281 12.05 26.41 -9.34
CA ASN A 281 13.32 26.27 -8.62
C ASN A 281 13.37 26.95 -7.26
N ARG A 282 12.29 27.59 -6.81
CA ARG A 282 12.26 28.28 -5.51
C ARG A 282 12.28 27.25 -4.36
N TRP A 283 13.23 27.43 -3.44
CA TRP A 283 13.36 26.58 -2.25
C TRP A 283 13.17 27.42 -0.98
N PRO A 284 12.45 26.90 0.05
CA PRO A 284 11.90 25.54 0.21
C PRO A 284 10.52 25.34 -0.45
N GLU A 285 10.00 26.30 -1.20
CA GLU A 285 8.66 26.25 -1.81
C GLU A 285 8.45 24.95 -2.64
N ALA A 286 9.47 24.53 -3.41
CA ALA A 286 9.41 23.31 -4.21
C ALA A 286 9.23 22.01 -3.39
N LEU A 287 9.61 22.02 -2.10
CA LEU A 287 9.42 20.87 -1.21
C LEU A 287 7.94 20.53 -0.99
N GLN A 288 7.04 21.50 -1.20
CA GLN A 288 5.59 21.26 -1.11
C GLN A 288 5.10 20.21 -2.13
N VAL A 289 5.83 20.00 -3.24
CA VAL A 289 5.53 18.91 -4.18
C VAL A 289 5.64 17.56 -3.46
N ALA A 290 6.74 17.32 -2.75
CA ALA A 290 6.93 16.07 -2.02
C ALA A 290 5.87 15.88 -0.92
N THR A 291 5.55 16.93 -0.17
CA THR A 291 4.52 16.87 0.89
C THR A 291 3.12 16.64 0.30
N ASN A 292 2.81 17.22 -0.86
CA ASN A 292 1.52 17.03 -1.52
C ASN A 292 1.38 15.61 -2.08
N ILE A 293 2.44 15.04 -2.68
CA ILE A 293 2.47 13.63 -3.10
C ILE A 293 2.25 12.72 -1.89
N HIS A 294 3.01 12.92 -0.81
CA HIS A 294 2.88 12.15 0.41
C HIS A 294 1.43 12.16 0.94
N ASN A 295 0.83 13.35 1.05
CA ASN A 295 -0.55 13.49 1.51
C ASN A 295 -1.54 12.75 0.60
N GLY A 296 -1.37 12.85 -0.71
CA GLY A 296 -2.20 12.13 -1.68
C GLY A 296 -2.12 10.61 -1.51
N LEU A 297 -0.90 10.08 -1.36
CA LEU A 297 -0.70 8.63 -1.24
C LEU A 297 -1.10 8.08 0.13
N VAL A 298 -0.81 8.81 1.21
CA VAL A 298 -0.98 8.29 2.58
C VAL A 298 -2.37 8.60 3.14
N VAL A 299 -2.88 9.82 2.94
CA VAL A 299 -4.19 10.24 3.47
C VAL A 299 -5.29 10.03 2.45
N GLY A 300 -5.03 10.33 1.18
CA GLY A 300 -6.03 10.18 0.10
C GLY A 300 -6.06 8.80 -0.55
N ASN A 301 -5.19 7.88 -0.13
CA ASN A 301 -5.06 6.52 -0.66
C ASN A 301 -4.94 6.48 -2.21
N MET A 302 -4.28 7.49 -2.80
CA MET A 302 -4.14 7.62 -4.25
C MET A 302 -3.17 6.58 -4.80
N SER A 303 -3.53 5.96 -5.94
CA SER A 303 -2.65 5.03 -6.67
C SER A 303 -1.72 5.73 -7.67
N ALA A 304 -2.03 6.95 -8.07
CA ALA A 304 -1.21 7.73 -8.99
C ALA A 304 -1.22 9.22 -8.64
N TYR A 305 -0.17 9.92 -9.07
CA TYR A 305 -0.05 11.37 -8.87
C TYR A 305 0.49 12.04 -10.12
N THR A 306 -0.24 13.03 -10.67
CA THR A 306 0.06 13.69 -11.94
C THR A 306 0.17 15.21 -11.77
N TRP A 307 1.29 15.77 -12.25
CA TRP A 307 1.60 17.19 -12.20
C TRP A 307 1.09 17.94 -13.42
N TRP A 308 0.75 19.22 -13.26
CA TRP A 308 0.39 20.16 -14.32
C TRP A 308 1.51 21.19 -14.52
N TYR A 309 2.26 21.24 -15.55
CA TYR A 309 2.74 20.51 -16.69
C TYR A 309 4.09 19.80 -16.43
N ILE A 310 4.50 18.83 -17.27
CA ILE A 310 5.87 18.30 -17.26
C ILE A 310 6.87 19.44 -17.51
N ARG A 311 6.69 20.25 -18.56
CA ARG A 311 7.59 21.35 -18.95
C ARG A 311 6.87 22.71 -18.92
N ARG A 312 7.20 23.55 -17.95
CA ARG A 312 6.76 24.95 -17.79
C ARG A 312 7.70 25.69 -16.83
N SER A 313 7.60 27.03 -16.77
CA SER A 313 8.36 27.83 -15.80
C SER A 313 8.11 27.44 -14.33
N TYR A 314 7.01 26.74 -14.04
CA TYR A 314 6.63 26.15 -12.75
C TYR A 314 6.54 24.61 -12.81
N GLY A 315 7.02 24.00 -13.89
CA GLY A 315 6.91 22.56 -14.17
C GLY A 315 7.96 21.71 -13.48
N LEU A 316 7.87 20.40 -13.72
CA LEU A 316 8.90 19.43 -13.30
C LEU A 316 10.20 19.62 -14.08
N MET A 317 10.09 20.11 -15.32
CA MET A 317 11.19 20.65 -16.12
C MET A 317 10.88 22.12 -16.45
N THR A 318 11.92 22.93 -16.46
CA THR A 318 11.86 24.32 -16.92
C THR A 318 11.70 24.40 -18.44
N GLU A 319 11.42 25.59 -18.99
CA GLU A 319 11.15 25.77 -20.43
C GLU A 319 12.34 25.34 -21.32
N ASP A 320 13.57 25.39 -20.81
CA ASP A 320 14.77 24.90 -21.49
C ASP A 320 14.99 23.38 -21.37
N GLY A 321 14.07 22.66 -20.71
CA GLY A 321 14.10 21.21 -20.57
C GLY A 321 14.97 20.67 -19.44
N LYS A 322 15.49 21.52 -18.56
CA LYS A 322 16.24 21.10 -17.38
C LYS A 322 15.29 20.69 -16.25
N ILE A 323 15.70 19.69 -15.48
CA ILE A 323 14.96 19.28 -14.28
C ILE A 323 14.97 20.42 -13.27
N SER A 324 13.80 20.77 -12.76
CA SER A 324 13.61 21.78 -11.72
C SER A 324 13.71 21.19 -10.31
N LYS A 325 13.77 22.06 -9.29
CA LYS A 325 13.64 21.60 -7.88
C LYS A 325 12.34 20.84 -7.63
N ARG A 326 11.22 21.26 -8.25
CA ARG A 326 9.95 20.53 -8.21
C ARG A 326 10.08 19.16 -8.87
N GLY A 327 10.80 19.08 -10.00
CA GLY A 327 11.11 17.82 -10.66
C GLY A 327 11.95 16.89 -9.78
N TYR A 328 12.95 17.40 -9.10
CA TYR A 328 13.73 16.59 -8.16
C TYR A 328 12.93 16.13 -6.93
N CYS A 329 11.96 16.92 -6.45
CA CYS A 329 11.02 16.46 -5.42
C CYS A 329 10.10 15.34 -5.95
N MET A 330 9.60 15.45 -7.18
CA MET A 330 8.86 14.37 -7.85
C MET A 330 9.72 13.11 -8.01
N SER A 331 10.99 13.27 -8.38
CA SER A 331 11.92 12.16 -8.60
C SER A 331 12.25 11.37 -7.34
N GLN A 332 12.06 11.94 -6.15
CA GLN A 332 12.17 11.21 -4.88
C GLN A 332 11.14 10.06 -4.78
N PHE A 333 10.05 10.19 -5.51
CA PHE A 333 9.02 9.14 -5.63
C PHE A 333 9.14 8.38 -6.94
N SER A 334 9.06 9.07 -8.08
CA SER A 334 8.93 8.45 -9.39
C SER A 334 10.07 7.51 -9.80
N LYS A 335 11.29 7.78 -9.32
CA LYS A 335 12.46 6.95 -9.62
C LYS A 335 12.52 5.66 -8.82
N PHE A 336 12.00 5.67 -7.60
CA PHE A 336 12.20 4.60 -6.62
C PHE A 336 10.91 3.84 -6.30
N VAL A 337 9.76 4.49 -6.35
CA VAL A 337 8.44 3.85 -6.20
C VAL A 337 7.89 3.57 -7.60
N ARG A 338 8.25 2.41 -8.12
CA ARG A 338 7.91 2.04 -9.51
C ARG A 338 6.51 1.42 -9.59
N PRO A 339 5.89 1.39 -10.80
CA PRO A 339 4.60 0.74 -10.99
C PRO A 339 4.57 -0.68 -10.45
N GLY A 340 3.52 -1.04 -9.73
CA GLY A 340 3.40 -2.32 -9.05
C GLY A 340 3.94 -2.34 -7.63
N ALA A 341 4.64 -1.27 -7.18
CA ALA A 341 4.99 -1.15 -5.76
C ALA A 341 3.72 -1.00 -4.90
N THR A 342 3.77 -1.55 -3.70
CA THR A 342 2.68 -1.49 -2.71
C THR A 342 3.07 -0.58 -1.55
N ARG A 343 2.20 0.37 -1.18
CA ARG A 343 2.41 1.15 0.03
C ARG A 343 2.27 0.26 1.25
N ILE A 344 3.22 0.34 2.17
CA ILE A 344 3.25 -0.46 3.40
C ILE A 344 3.16 0.42 4.65
N SER A 345 2.81 -0.19 5.78
CA SER A 345 2.66 0.51 7.05
C SER A 345 3.99 1.05 7.57
N CYS A 346 3.97 2.29 8.06
CA CYS A 346 5.10 2.88 8.79
C CYS A 346 4.62 3.97 9.76
N THR A 347 5.50 4.37 10.69
CA THR A 347 5.29 5.58 11.50
C THR A 347 5.30 6.79 10.59
N GLU A 348 4.13 7.33 10.27
CA GLU A 348 3.94 8.36 9.24
C GLU A 348 4.50 9.72 9.64
N GLN A 349 4.29 10.14 10.89
CA GLN A 349 4.68 11.46 11.37
C GLN A 349 5.47 11.36 12.69
N PRO A 350 6.78 10.98 12.61
CA PRO A 350 7.61 10.78 13.80
C PRO A 350 7.92 12.07 14.55
N GLN A 351 7.89 13.21 13.88
CA GLN A 351 8.09 14.55 14.41
C GLN A 351 7.14 15.53 13.73
N ASN A 352 6.93 16.69 14.33
CA ASN A 352 6.12 17.75 13.73
C ASN A 352 6.77 18.22 12.40
N ASN A 353 5.99 18.25 11.33
CA ASN A 353 6.44 18.56 9.96
C ASN A 353 7.51 17.60 9.39
N VAL A 354 7.63 16.41 9.95
CA VAL A 354 8.40 15.32 9.35
C VAL A 354 7.42 14.21 8.93
N TYR A 355 7.44 13.86 7.66
CA TYR A 355 6.51 12.90 7.07
C TYR A 355 7.29 11.74 6.48
N VAL A 356 6.85 10.51 6.75
CA VAL A 356 7.49 9.29 6.25
C VAL A 356 6.46 8.40 5.60
N SER A 357 6.81 7.84 4.45
CA SER A 357 6.03 6.80 3.77
C SER A 357 6.95 5.72 3.24
N ALA A 358 6.46 4.49 3.17
CA ALA A 358 7.25 3.35 2.75
C ALA A 358 6.50 2.52 1.70
N TYR A 359 7.25 1.98 0.75
CA TYR A 359 6.73 1.25 -0.41
C TYR A 359 7.59 0.02 -0.68
N LYS A 360 6.98 -1.15 -0.74
CA LYS A 360 7.60 -2.41 -1.12
C LYS A 360 7.57 -2.53 -2.64
N SER A 361 8.69 -2.90 -3.27
CA SER A 361 8.78 -3.12 -4.73
C SER A 361 7.86 -4.26 -5.19
N ALA A 362 7.49 -4.27 -6.47
CA ALA A 362 6.71 -5.36 -7.05
C ALA A 362 7.42 -6.73 -6.97
N ASP A 363 8.76 -6.73 -6.94
CA ASP A 363 9.59 -7.92 -6.77
C ASP A 363 9.85 -8.27 -5.29
N GLU A 364 9.34 -7.45 -4.37
CA GLU A 364 9.45 -7.60 -2.90
C GLU A 364 10.88 -7.70 -2.34
N ASP A 365 11.88 -7.32 -3.13
CA ASP A 365 13.30 -7.35 -2.78
C ASP A 365 13.83 -6.00 -2.29
N GLN A 366 13.00 -4.96 -2.37
CA GLN A 366 13.38 -3.59 -2.05
C GLN A 366 12.25 -2.82 -1.36
N ILE A 367 12.62 -2.01 -0.38
CA ILE A 367 11.71 -1.04 0.26
C ILE A 367 12.24 0.37 0.02
N SER A 368 11.41 1.21 -0.61
CA SER A 368 11.67 2.64 -0.77
C SER A 368 11.01 3.41 0.37
N ILE A 369 11.81 4.10 1.19
CA ILE A 369 11.35 4.91 2.32
C ILE A 369 11.57 6.37 1.98
N ILE A 370 10.50 7.16 1.88
CA ILE A 370 10.58 8.59 1.61
C ILE A 370 10.36 9.35 2.92
N ALA A 371 11.38 10.10 3.36
CA ALA A 371 11.34 10.95 4.55
C ALA A 371 11.44 12.42 4.15
N ILE A 372 10.41 13.21 4.47
CA ILE A 372 10.28 14.63 4.17
C ILE A 372 10.41 15.39 5.47
N ASN A 373 11.46 16.20 5.63
CA ASN A 373 11.57 17.15 6.72
C ASN A 373 11.21 18.55 6.22
N ALA A 374 9.97 18.95 6.42
CA ALA A 374 9.45 20.27 6.06
C ALA A 374 9.63 21.31 7.20
N SER A 375 10.36 20.96 8.26
CA SER A 375 10.67 21.87 9.37
C SER A 375 11.98 22.61 9.14
N SER A 376 12.24 23.64 9.96
CA SER A 376 13.50 24.36 10.01
C SER A 376 14.56 23.70 10.90
N THR A 377 14.27 22.54 11.47
CA THR A 377 15.14 21.79 12.40
C THR A 377 15.63 20.52 11.74
N GLU A 378 16.91 20.20 11.93
CA GLU A 378 17.45 18.89 11.55
C GLU A 378 17.11 17.85 12.61
N TYR A 379 16.78 16.63 12.16
CA TYR A 379 16.48 15.50 13.04
C TYR A 379 17.37 14.29 12.76
N ASN A 380 17.76 13.59 13.82
CA ASN A 380 18.30 12.23 13.70
C ASN A 380 17.13 11.25 13.80
N GLN A 381 17.04 10.36 12.83
CA GLN A 381 15.93 9.43 12.69
C GLN A 381 16.46 8.00 12.65
N THR A 382 15.88 7.13 13.48
CA THR A 382 16.08 5.68 13.39
C THR A 382 14.95 5.08 12.55
N PHE A 383 15.29 4.15 11.66
CA PHE A 383 14.36 3.36 10.86
C PHE A 383 14.52 1.89 11.21
N THR A 384 13.40 1.19 11.45
CA THR A 384 13.38 -0.24 11.79
C THR A 384 12.34 -0.95 10.92
N LEU A 385 12.75 -2.00 10.22
CA LEU A 385 11.95 -2.70 9.20
C LEU A 385 11.45 -4.04 9.73
N GLY A 386 10.51 -4.07 10.66
CA GLY A 386 9.88 -5.30 11.13
C GLY A 386 10.87 -6.49 11.22
N ASN A 387 10.55 -7.60 10.56
CA ASN A 387 11.41 -8.79 10.48
C ASN A 387 12.28 -8.82 9.19
N ALA A 388 12.23 -7.80 8.34
CA ALA A 388 13.01 -7.77 7.10
C ALA A 388 14.51 -7.67 7.38
N LYS A 389 15.31 -8.50 6.75
CA LYS A 389 16.77 -8.46 6.86
C LYS A 389 17.32 -7.50 5.82
N ILE A 390 17.95 -6.42 6.26
CA ILE A 390 18.59 -5.43 5.39
C ILE A 390 19.89 -6.03 4.82
N SER A 391 20.10 -5.84 3.50
CA SER A 391 21.34 -6.21 2.81
C SER A 391 22.10 -4.99 2.29
N ASN A 392 21.40 -3.88 2.01
CA ASN A 392 21.99 -2.61 1.61
C ASN A 392 21.03 -1.44 1.91
N VAL A 393 21.58 -0.25 2.12
CA VAL A 393 20.82 1.02 2.23
C VAL A 393 21.51 2.10 1.42
N ASP A 394 20.81 2.62 0.41
CA ASP A 394 21.24 3.76 -0.37
C ASP A 394 20.32 4.96 -0.11
N ARG A 395 20.88 6.16 -0.02
CA ARG A 395 20.12 7.39 0.17
C ARG A 395 20.24 8.33 -1.03
N TYR A 396 19.12 8.91 -1.40
CA TYR A 396 19.03 9.99 -2.39
C TYR A 396 18.37 11.20 -1.75
N ARG A 397 19.00 12.39 -1.77
CA ARG A 397 18.49 13.56 -1.08
C ARG A 397 18.35 14.77 -2.00
N THR A 398 17.23 15.49 -1.84
CA THR A 398 16.99 16.80 -2.44
C THR A 398 16.81 17.85 -1.34
N SER A 399 17.53 18.96 -1.46
CA SER A 399 17.48 20.11 -0.55
C SER A 399 17.68 21.41 -1.34
N GLY A 400 17.85 22.54 -0.68
CA GLY A 400 18.20 23.80 -1.34
C GLY A 400 19.47 23.69 -2.21
N SER A 401 20.46 22.93 -1.75
CA SER A 401 21.76 22.76 -2.42
C SER A 401 21.95 21.40 -3.11
N GLU A 402 21.07 20.42 -2.88
CA GLU A 402 21.21 19.06 -3.38
C GLU A 402 20.09 18.70 -4.36
N ASN A 403 20.39 17.85 -5.35
CA ASN A 403 19.48 17.37 -6.38
C ASN A 403 19.66 15.86 -6.51
N LEU A 404 18.87 15.05 -5.78
CA LEU A 404 19.04 13.59 -5.68
C LEU A 404 20.50 13.21 -5.34
N ALA A 405 21.13 13.94 -4.40
CA ALA A 405 22.50 13.65 -3.98
C ALA A 405 22.58 12.25 -3.37
N LYS A 406 23.44 11.41 -3.96
CA LYS A 406 23.56 9.99 -3.61
C LYS A 406 24.50 9.79 -2.43
N THR A 407 24.14 8.88 -1.52
CA THR A 407 25.03 8.26 -0.53
C THR A 407 24.75 6.77 -0.59
N LEU A 408 25.72 6.00 -1.07
CA LEU A 408 25.57 4.56 -1.27
C LEU A 408 26.16 3.80 -0.08
N ASN A 409 25.63 2.60 0.18
CA ASN A 409 26.11 1.67 1.21
C ASN A 409 26.16 2.35 2.61
N MET A 410 25.07 2.93 3.05
CA MET A 410 24.93 3.47 4.39
C MET A 410 25.07 2.36 5.43
N ASN A 411 25.59 2.70 6.60
CA ASN A 411 25.68 1.75 7.72
C ASN A 411 24.28 1.35 8.20
N PHE A 412 24.09 0.05 8.41
CA PHE A 412 22.89 -0.53 9.01
C PHE A 412 23.28 -1.63 10.01
N GLU A 413 22.37 -1.96 10.92
CA GLU A 413 22.55 -3.04 11.91
C GLU A 413 21.24 -3.84 12.03
N GLY A 414 21.32 -5.14 11.76
CA GLY A 414 20.17 -6.03 11.78
C GLY A 414 19.09 -5.61 10.76
N ASN A 415 17.94 -5.20 11.27
CA ASN A 415 16.80 -4.71 10.50
C ASN A 415 16.62 -3.17 10.56
N GLY A 416 17.65 -2.41 10.98
CA GLY A 416 17.54 -0.97 11.17
C GLY A 416 18.74 -0.17 10.74
N PHE A 417 18.53 1.13 10.51
CA PHE A 417 19.58 2.09 10.22
C PHE A 417 19.22 3.48 10.78
N ASN A 418 20.24 4.33 10.91
CA ASN A 418 20.10 5.71 11.36
C ASN A 418 20.39 6.67 10.22
N ALA A 419 19.63 7.75 10.14
CA ALA A 419 19.84 8.80 9.15
C ALA A 419 19.56 10.18 9.72
N GLN A 420 20.33 11.16 9.23
CA GLN A 420 20.13 12.57 9.48
C GLN A 420 19.19 13.14 8.42
N LEU A 421 18.12 13.77 8.85
CA LEU A 421 17.14 14.47 8.03
C LEU A 421 17.34 15.97 8.17
N PRO A 422 18.12 16.63 7.28
CA PRO A 422 18.34 18.07 7.34
C PRO A 422 17.04 18.85 7.22
N ALA A 423 17.04 20.05 7.79
CA ALA A 423 15.92 20.99 7.65
C ALA A 423 15.58 21.25 6.19
N ASN A 424 14.29 21.36 5.88
CA ASN A 424 13.78 21.60 4.52
C ASN A 424 14.44 20.67 3.49
N SER A 425 14.28 19.36 3.67
CA SER A 425 14.81 18.34 2.74
C SER A 425 13.86 17.19 2.55
N VAL A 426 14.04 16.47 1.45
CA VAL A 426 13.42 15.15 1.22
C VAL A 426 14.52 14.14 0.89
N SER A 427 14.45 12.99 1.54
CA SER A 427 15.39 11.89 1.35
C SER A 427 14.62 10.62 1.03
N THR A 428 15.05 9.90 0.00
CA THR A 428 14.60 8.54 -0.28
C THR A 428 15.70 7.58 0.11
N PHE A 429 15.36 6.63 0.98
CA PHE A 429 16.21 5.49 1.31
C PHE A 429 15.70 4.29 0.52
N VAL A 430 16.60 3.75 -0.29
CA VAL A 430 16.38 2.52 -1.04
C VAL A 430 17.04 1.42 -0.24
N VAL A 431 16.22 0.55 0.33
CA VAL A 431 16.65 -0.52 1.23
C VAL A 431 16.48 -1.85 0.50
N ASP A 432 17.60 -2.47 0.14
CA ASP A 432 17.57 -3.83 -0.38
C ASP A 432 17.36 -4.79 0.78
N ILE A 433 16.36 -5.65 0.67
CA ILE A 433 16.05 -6.66 1.66
C ILE A 433 16.38 -8.04 1.07
N SER A 434 17.20 -8.79 1.77
CA SER A 434 17.35 -10.21 1.49
C SER A 434 16.13 -10.91 2.06
N GLY A 435 15.51 -11.78 1.27
CA GLY A 435 14.24 -12.45 1.51
C GLY A 435 13.92 -12.64 2.98
N GLY A 436 12.73 -12.31 3.39
CA GLY A 436 12.31 -12.43 4.78
C GLY A 436 12.74 -13.77 5.31
N ALA A 437 13.43 -13.78 6.45
CA ALA A 437 13.71 -15.04 7.12
C ALA A 437 12.36 -15.73 7.37
N ALA A 438 12.31 -17.04 7.22
CA ALA A 438 11.21 -17.81 7.75
C ALA A 438 10.98 -17.40 9.20
N ASP A 439 9.75 -17.44 9.66
CA ASP A 439 9.42 -17.27 11.08
C ASP A 439 10.31 -18.18 11.93
N PRO A 440 10.49 -17.89 13.24
CA PRO A 440 11.33 -18.70 14.10
C PRO A 440 11.02 -20.20 14.08
N ASP A 441 9.80 -20.56 13.63
CA ASP A 441 9.38 -21.95 13.41
C ASP A 441 9.74 -22.49 12.02
N GLY A 442 10.38 -21.70 11.14
CA GLY A 442 10.82 -22.09 9.79
C GLY A 442 9.76 -21.97 8.70
N TYR A 443 8.64 -21.30 8.96
CA TYR A 443 7.59 -21.05 7.97
C TYR A 443 7.76 -19.69 7.29
N PHE A 444 7.58 -19.65 5.96
CA PHE A 444 7.48 -18.41 5.19
C PHE A 444 6.03 -17.91 5.14
N PHE A 445 5.08 -18.84 5.16
CA PHE A 445 3.65 -18.59 5.37
C PHE A 445 2.96 -19.85 5.93
N ARG A 446 1.86 -19.64 6.64
CA ARG A 446 0.94 -20.68 7.10
C ARG A 446 -0.49 -20.13 7.06
N ASP A 447 -1.29 -20.60 6.08
CA ASP A 447 -2.64 -20.11 5.83
C ASP A 447 -3.66 -21.09 6.41
N LYS A 448 -4.29 -20.71 7.51
CA LYS A 448 -5.26 -21.52 8.28
C LYS A 448 -6.72 -21.20 7.96
N PHE A 449 -7.00 -20.20 7.13
CA PHE A 449 -8.32 -19.76 6.70
C PHE A 449 -9.36 -19.54 7.82
N GLU A 450 -8.92 -19.05 8.96
CA GLU A 450 -9.81 -18.76 10.11
C GLU A 450 -10.65 -17.49 9.91
N ASP A 451 -10.18 -16.56 9.08
CA ASP A 451 -10.86 -15.33 8.71
C ASP A 451 -10.63 -14.97 7.23
N THR A 452 -11.09 -13.79 6.79
CA THR A 452 -10.97 -13.32 5.41
C THR A 452 -9.64 -12.66 5.08
N SER A 453 -8.65 -12.72 5.94
CA SER A 453 -7.35 -12.07 5.73
C SER A 453 -6.37 -12.88 4.85
N TYR A 454 -6.84 -13.91 4.16
CA TYR A 454 -6.02 -14.70 3.24
C TYR A 454 -5.82 -13.99 1.89
N ASP A 455 -4.69 -14.26 1.24
CA ASP A 455 -4.30 -13.73 -0.08
C ASP A 455 -4.46 -14.76 -1.23
N TRP A 456 -5.29 -15.78 -1.02
CA TRP A 456 -5.65 -16.74 -2.04
C TRP A 456 -6.71 -16.18 -2.98
N THR A 457 -6.57 -16.47 -4.25
CA THR A 457 -7.48 -16.04 -5.31
C THR A 457 -8.04 -17.22 -6.09
N ALA A 458 -9.19 -17.03 -6.73
CA ALA A 458 -9.79 -18.05 -7.59
C ALA A 458 -8.93 -18.29 -8.84
N ARG A 459 -8.64 -19.54 -9.14
CA ARG A 459 -8.03 -20.00 -10.40
C ARG A 459 -9.13 -20.48 -11.36
N GLY A 460 -9.21 -19.88 -12.53
CA GLY A 460 -10.31 -20.13 -13.47
C GLY A 460 -11.65 -19.58 -12.97
N THR A 461 -12.71 -20.38 -13.13
CA THR A 461 -14.08 -20.01 -12.76
C THR A 461 -14.46 -20.39 -11.32
N ALA A 462 -13.51 -20.89 -10.51
CA ALA A 462 -13.81 -21.28 -9.13
C ALA A 462 -14.30 -20.09 -8.29
N THR A 463 -15.16 -20.37 -7.32
CA THR A 463 -15.58 -19.44 -6.27
C THR A 463 -14.94 -19.85 -4.95
N LEU A 464 -14.34 -18.87 -4.24
CA LEU A 464 -13.70 -19.08 -2.94
C LEU A 464 -14.54 -18.47 -1.82
N GLY A 465 -14.67 -19.18 -0.70
CA GLY A 465 -15.36 -18.69 0.47
C GLY A 465 -14.95 -19.42 1.75
N LEU A 466 -15.00 -18.75 2.90
CA LEU A 466 -14.80 -19.42 4.18
C LEU A 466 -15.96 -20.34 4.51
N SER A 467 -15.66 -21.48 5.12
CA SER A 467 -16.65 -22.49 5.52
C SER A 467 -16.29 -23.09 6.87
N GLY A 468 -17.21 -22.98 7.85
CA GLY A 468 -17.15 -23.70 9.11
C GLY A 468 -17.71 -25.12 9.06
N ARG A 469 -17.97 -25.69 7.87
CA ARG A 469 -18.52 -27.03 7.73
C ARG A 469 -17.52 -28.13 8.12
N THR A 470 -16.27 -27.92 7.82
CA THR A 470 -15.15 -28.81 8.17
C THR A 470 -13.87 -27.98 8.22
N ALA A 471 -12.95 -28.31 9.09
CA ALA A 471 -11.62 -27.72 9.17
C ALA A 471 -10.59 -28.82 9.46
N PHE A 472 -9.37 -28.66 8.94
CA PHE A 472 -8.23 -29.51 9.29
C PHE A 472 -7.63 -29.05 10.60
N GLU A 473 -7.43 -27.72 10.73
CA GLU A 473 -7.00 -27.05 11.96
C GLU A 473 -7.94 -25.86 12.24
N GLY A 474 -8.24 -25.57 13.50
CA GLY A 474 -9.11 -24.46 13.88
C GLY A 474 -10.59 -24.71 13.64
N THR A 475 -11.33 -23.75 13.13
CA THR A 475 -12.79 -23.75 12.99
C THR A 475 -13.29 -23.58 11.56
N ASN A 476 -12.49 -23.03 10.66
CA ASN A 476 -12.84 -22.73 9.29
C ASN A 476 -11.85 -23.34 8.30
N SER A 477 -12.25 -23.46 7.06
CA SER A 477 -11.41 -23.82 5.92
C SER A 477 -11.85 -23.03 4.69
N LEU A 478 -11.02 -22.98 3.64
CA LEU A 478 -11.36 -22.36 2.36
C LEU A 478 -12.17 -23.35 1.49
N LEU A 479 -13.43 -23.05 1.26
CA LEU A 479 -14.27 -23.77 0.30
C LEU A 479 -13.96 -23.29 -1.11
N VAL A 480 -13.62 -24.23 -2.00
CA VAL A 480 -13.43 -24.02 -3.44
C VAL A 480 -14.59 -24.68 -4.17
N SER A 481 -15.47 -23.90 -4.78
CA SER A 481 -16.74 -24.33 -5.36
C SER A 481 -16.98 -23.74 -6.76
N GLU A 482 -18.08 -24.08 -7.39
CA GLU A 482 -18.51 -23.58 -8.71
C GLU A 482 -17.45 -23.73 -9.81
N ARG A 483 -16.76 -24.85 -9.79
CA ARG A 483 -15.65 -25.17 -10.69
C ARG A 483 -16.16 -25.74 -12.02
N GLU A 484 -15.85 -25.08 -13.14
CA GLU A 484 -16.24 -25.58 -14.48
C GLU A 484 -15.23 -26.58 -15.10
N LYS A 485 -13.99 -26.56 -14.60
CA LYS A 485 -12.91 -27.42 -15.09
C LYS A 485 -12.14 -28.02 -13.90
N ALA A 486 -11.53 -29.19 -14.11
CA ALA A 486 -10.69 -29.83 -13.10
C ALA A 486 -9.55 -28.90 -12.59
N TRP A 487 -8.97 -28.16 -13.50
CA TRP A 487 -7.89 -27.20 -13.18
C TRP A 487 -8.35 -25.88 -12.51
N CYS A 488 -9.66 -25.61 -12.42
CA CYS A 488 -10.17 -24.49 -11.62
C CYS A 488 -9.98 -24.79 -10.13
N GLY A 489 -9.40 -23.88 -9.38
CA GLY A 489 -9.05 -24.14 -7.98
C GLY A 489 -8.77 -22.87 -7.18
N ALA A 490 -7.94 -22.99 -6.18
CA ALA A 490 -7.43 -21.87 -5.39
C ALA A 490 -5.94 -21.71 -5.65
N THR A 491 -5.49 -20.47 -5.82
CA THR A 491 -4.09 -20.12 -6.10
C THR A 491 -3.58 -18.99 -5.20
N LYS A 492 -2.30 -19.09 -4.84
CA LYS A 492 -1.54 -18.07 -4.10
C LYS A 492 -0.29 -17.70 -4.88
N THR A 493 -0.03 -16.40 -5.05
CA THR A 493 1.24 -15.93 -5.61
C THR A 493 2.33 -16.03 -4.55
N LEU A 494 3.43 -16.68 -4.90
CA LEU A 494 4.58 -16.80 -3.99
C LEU A 494 5.44 -15.53 -4.05
N SER A 495 5.76 -14.99 -2.88
CA SER A 495 6.64 -13.84 -2.75
C SER A 495 8.04 -14.15 -3.29
N LYS A 496 8.54 -13.36 -4.22
CA LYS A 496 9.87 -13.54 -4.84
C LYS A 496 11.01 -13.32 -3.84
N SER A 497 10.78 -12.54 -2.78
CA SER A 497 11.75 -12.32 -1.73
C SER A 497 11.94 -13.55 -0.83
N LYS A 498 10.85 -14.31 -0.63
CA LYS A 498 10.82 -15.51 0.22
C LYS A 498 11.10 -16.80 -0.59
N PHE A 499 10.60 -16.87 -1.82
CA PHE A 499 10.69 -18.06 -2.69
C PHE A 499 11.48 -17.74 -3.97
N LYS A 500 12.79 -18.01 -3.90
CA LYS A 500 13.73 -17.67 -4.99
C LYS A 500 13.83 -18.79 -6.02
N ALA A 501 13.92 -18.39 -7.28
CA ALA A 501 14.22 -19.31 -8.37
C ALA A 501 15.59 -20.00 -8.15
N GLY A 502 15.65 -21.30 -8.38
CA GLY A 502 16.81 -22.13 -8.15
C GLY A 502 16.96 -22.68 -6.71
N GLU A 503 16.16 -22.21 -5.77
CA GLU A 503 16.21 -22.63 -4.37
C GLU A 503 15.15 -23.69 -4.05
N THR A 504 15.36 -24.45 -2.98
CA THR A 504 14.52 -25.59 -2.58
C THR A 504 13.72 -25.23 -1.33
N TYR A 505 12.45 -25.66 -1.29
CA TYR A 505 11.47 -25.35 -0.24
C TYR A 505 10.65 -26.56 0.15
N SER A 506 9.97 -26.46 1.29
CA SER A 506 8.92 -27.38 1.73
C SER A 506 7.55 -26.75 1.47
N PHE A 507 6.64 -27.48 0.84
CA PHE A 507 5.24 -27.08 0.67
C PHE A 507 4.30 -28.17 1.19
N SER A 508 3.17 -27.74 1.76
CA SER A 508 2.11 -28.63 2.21
C SER A 508 0.74 -27.97 2.04
N ALA A 509 -0.28 -28.75 1.74
CA ALA A 509 -1.66 -28.34 1.70
C ALA A 509 -2.55 -29.51 2.17
N ASN A 510 -3.56 -29.23 2.97
CA ASN A 510 -4.53 -30.23 3.40
C ASN A 510 -5.84 -30.03 2.62
N VAL A 511 -6.38 -31.12 2.05
CA VAL A 511 -7.58 -31.09 1.24
C VAL A 511 -8.59 -32.14 1.70
N THR A 512 -9.88 -31.84 1.57
CA THR A 512 -10.98 -32.79 1.71
C THR A 512 -12.16 -32.41 0.81
N TYR A 513 -13.09 -33.35 0.57
CA TYR A 513 -14.31 -33.08 -0.17
C TYR A 513 -15.48 -33.90 0.41
N ALA A 514 -16.71 -33.46 0.14
CA ALA A 514 -17.90 -34.05 0.77
C ALA A 514 -18.78 -34.82 -0.20
N ASP A 515 -18.80 -34.43 -1.47
CA ASP A 515 -19.76 -34.94 -2.47
C ASP A 515 -18.99 -35.47 -3.69
N GLY A 516 -19.52 -36.51 -4.35
CA GLY A 516 -18.90 -37.19 -5.49
C GLY A 516 -18.49 -38.63 -5.19
N ASP A 517 -17.50 -39.15 -5.92
CA ASP A 517 -17.01 -40.53 -5.81
C ASP A 517 -16.35 -40.80 -4.44
N ASP A 518 -16.12 -42.08 -4.11
CA ASP A 518 -15.53 -42.44 -2.81
C ASP A 518 -14.07 -41.99 -2.67
N THR A 519 -13.36 -41.82 -3.78
CA THR A 519 -12.00 -41.30 -3.83
C THR A 519 -11.85 -40.23 -4.91
N GLN A 520 -10.92 -39.30 -4.69
CA GLN A 520 -10.62 -38.20 -5.60
C GLN A 520 -9.12 -37.89 -5.57
N ASP A 521 -8.49 -37.76 -6.74
CA ASP A 521 -7.10 -37.34 -6.83
C ASP A 521 -6.97 -35.85 -6.84
N PHE A 522 -6.07 -35.37 -6.01
CA PHE A 522 -5.72 -33.95 -5.86
C PHE A 522 -4.26 -33.68 -6.17
N TYR A 523 -4.00 -32.50 -6.71
CA TYR A 523 -2.66 -31.99 -6.98
C TYR A 523 -2.41 -30.68 -6.24
N LEU A 524 -1.24 -30.59 -5.60
CA LEU A 524 -0.59 -29.33 -5.24
C LEU A 524 0.46 -29.06 -6.31
N LYS A 525 0.34 -27.93 -7.01
CA LYS A 525 1.17 -27.60 -8.17
C LYS A 525 1.71 -26.18 -8.10
N THR A 526 2.77 -25.92 -8.85
CA THR A 526 3.20 -24.56 -9.18
C THR A 526 2.88 -24.22 -10.63
N GLN A 527 2.58 -22.96 -10.87
CA GLN A 527 2.54 -22.33 -12.19
C GLN A 527 3.59 -21.23 -12.21
N TYR A 528 4.42 -21.17 -13.24
CA TYR A 528 5.44 -20.14 -13.40
C TYR A 528 5.67 -19.83 -14.88
N VAL A 529 6.31 -18.69 -15.16
CA VAL A 529 6.78 -18.34 -16.50
C VAL A 529 8.28 -18.67 -16.58
N ASP A 530 8.68 -19.47 -17.53
CA ASP A 530 10.08 -19.85 -17.75
C ASP A 530 10.91 -18.76 -18.46
N GLY A 531 12.20 -19.00 -18.63
CA GLY A 531 13.13 -18.07 -19.30
C GLY A 531 12.81 -17.81 -20.78
N SER A 532 11.96 -18.63 -21.43
CA SER A 532 11.46 -18.42 -22.80
C SER A 532 10.17 -17.58 -22.84
N GLY A 533 9.53 -17.34 -21.69
CA GLY A 533 8.24 -16.67 -21.56
C GLY A 533 7.04 -17.62 -21.67
N GLU A 534 7.26 -18.95 -21.62
CA GLU A 534 6.21 -19.95 -21.65
C GLU A 534 5.69 -20.20 -20.23
N THR A 535 4.36 -20.42 -20.09
CA THR A 535 3.76 -20.78 -18.81
C THR A 535 3.86 -22.28 -18.57
N ILE A 536 4.55 -22.68 -17.51
CA ILE A 536 4.77 -24.07 -17.10
C ILE A 536 3.93 -24.40 -15.88
N TYR A 537 3.46 -25.65 -15.81
CA TYR A 537 2.67 -26.22 -14.72
C TYR A 537 3.40 -27.45 -14.18
N ASP A 538 3.94 -27.33 -12.97
CA ASP A 538 4.77 -28.38 -12.35
C ASP A 538 4.11 -28.95 -11.09
N THR A 539 4.25 -30.25 -10.86
CA THR A 539 3.63 -30.91 -9.71
C THR A 539 4.57 -30.90 -8.51
N VAL A 540 4.08 -30.29 -7.42
CA VAL A 540 4.77 -30.27 -6.11
C VAL A 540 4.46 -31.55 -5.35
N ALA A 541 3.19 -31.93 -5.25
CA ALA A 541 2.70 -33.14 -4.58
C ALA A 541 1.36 -33.58 -5.17
N GLU A 542 1.09 -34.88 -5.07
CA GLU A 542 -0.18 -35.48 -5.50
C GLU A 542 -0.64 -36.57 -4.52
N GLY A 543 -1.94 -36.88 -4.52
CA GLY A 543 -2.46 -37.94 -3.68
C GLY A 543 -3.96 -38.17 -3.87
N THR A 544 -4.41 -39.37 -3.46
CA THR A 544 -5.81 -39.77 -3.51
C THR A 544 -6.50 -39.52 -2.18
N CYS A 545 -7.46 -38.62 -2.17
CA CYS A 545 -8.28 -38.26 -1.01
C CYS A 545 -9.50 -39.21 -0.91
N ILE A 546 -9.78 -39.72 0.27
CA ILE A 546 -11.02 -40.45 0.57
C ILE A 546 -12.10 -39.46 0.98
N LYS A 547 -13.28 -39.55 0.42
CA LYS A 547 -14.42 -38.67 0.72
C LYS A 547 -14.65 -38.49 2.23
N GLY A 548 -14.69 -37.22 2.66
CA GLY A 548 -14.88 -36.87 4.06
C GLY A 548 -13.67 -37.12 4.96
N LYS A 549 -12.49 -37.42 4.39
CA LYS A 549 -11.22 -37.50 5.11
C LYS A 549 -10.29 -36.41 4.62
N TRP A 550 -9.44 -35.91 5.49
CA TRP A 550 -8.38 -34.97 5.13
C TRP A 550 -7.19 -35.73 4.53
N LEU A 551 -6.69 -35.24 3.40
CA LEU A 551 -5.45 -35.68 2.76
C LEU A 551 -4.43 -34.54 2.86
N GLN A 552 -3.22 -34.84 3.33
CA GLN A 552 -2.10 -33.91 3.25
C GLN A 552 -1.29 -34.16 1.97
N LEU A 553 -1.21 -33.15 1.12
CA LEU A 553 -0.30 -33.08 -0.01
C LEU A 553 0.99 -32.40 0.49
N SER A 554 2.14 -33.04 0.41
CA SER A 554 3.37 -32.48 0.97
C SER A 554 4.61 -32.86 0.16
N ASN A 555 5.52 -31.90 -0.03
CA ASN A 555 6.84 -32.10 -0.59
C ASN A 555 7.85 -31.20 0.16
N THR A 556 8.76 -31.79 0.89
CA THR A 556 9.76 -31.06 1.71
C THR A 556 11.02 -30.69 0.93
N LYS A 557 11.12 -31.01 -0.36
CA LYS A 557 12.31 -30.80 -1.21
C LYS A 557 11.93 -30.38 -2.64
N TYR A 558 10.92 -29.53 -2.79
CA TYR A 558 10.56 -28.97 -4.09
C TYR A 558 11.52 -27.83 -4.45
N THR A 559 12.17 -27.94 -5.61
CA THR A 559 13.06 -26.88 -6.12
C THR A 559 12.33 -26.04 -7.14
N ILE A 560 12.18 -24.74 -6.90
CA ILE A 560 11.68 -23.80 -7.88
C ILE A 560 12.71 -23.72 -9.02
N PRO A 561 12.33 -23.92 -10.30
CA PRO A 561 13.28 -23.85 -11.40
C PRO A 561 14.04 -22.52 -11.45
N SER A 562 15.33 -22.56 -11.83
CA SER A 562 16.21 -21.38 -11.77
C SER A 562 15.86 -20.26 -12.75
N ASP A 563 15.07 -20.55 -13.76
CA ASP A 563 14.56 -19.61 -14.76
C ASP A 563 13.07 -19.24 -14.51
N ALA A 564 12.47 -19.73 -13.43
CA ALA A 564 11.08 -19.45 -13.08
C ALA A 564 10.87 -17.99 -12.65
N SER A 565 9.81 -17.39 -13.14
CA SER A 565 9.30 -16.10 -12.72
C SER A 565 7.79 -16.15 -12.48
N SER A 566 7.26 -15.22 -11.69
CA SER A 566 5.81 -15.14 -11.40
C SER A 566 5.23 -16.45 -10.87
N VAL A 567 5.90 -17.04 -9.88
CA VAL A 567 5.55 -18.38 -9.35
C VAL A 567 4.26 -18.30 -8.53
N GLN A 568 3.33 -19.17 -8.83
CA GLN A 568 2.07 -19.35 -8.08
C GLN A 568 1.98 -20.78 -7.58
N LEU A 569 1.54 -20.96 -6.34
CA LEU A 569 1.16 -22.25 -5.75
C LEU A 569 -0.34 -22.42 -5.88
N TYR A 570 -0.83 -23.59 -6.28
CA TYR A 570 -2.26 -23.83 -6.41
C TYR A 570 -2.66 -25.29 -6.16
N VAL A 571 -3.96 -25.48 -5.85
CA VAL A 571 -4.58 -26.79 -5.64
C VAL A 571 -5.68 -27.01 -6.66
N GLU A 572 -5.69 -28.20 -7.28
CA GLU A 572 -6.68 -28.63 -8.27
C GLU A 572 -7.01 -30.12 -8.12
N THR A 573 -8.06 -30.60 -8.80
CA THR A 573 -8.38 -32.03 -8.92
C THR A 573 -7.86 -32.58 -10.25
N ALA A 574 -7.67 -33.91 -10.34
CA ALA A 574 -7.16 -34.55 -11.54
C ALA A 574 -8.11 -34.44 -12.74
N ASP A 575 -9.38 -34.75 -12.57
CA ASP A 575 -10.29 -35.03 -13.68
C ASP A 575 -11.75 -34.57 -13.52
N ASN A 576 -12.14 -34.00 -12.36
CA ASN A 576 -13.53 -33.60 -12.13
C ASN A 576 -13.66 -32.21 -11.51
N THR A 577 -14.88 -31.77 -11.21
CA THR A 577 -15.22 -30.44 -10.74
C THR A 577 -15.86 -30.42 -9.35
N VAL A 578 -15.61 -31.46 -8.54
CA VAL A 578 -16.15 -31.53 -7.17
C VAL A 578 -15.70 -30.29 -6.37
N SER A 579 -16.60 -29.77 -5.54
CA SER A 579 -16.22 -28.74 -4.55
C SER A 579 -15.35 -29.38 -3.48
N PHE A 580 -14.31 -28.67 -3.04
CA PHE A 580 -13.41 -29.17 -2.02
C PHE A 580 -13.07 -28.10 -0.98
N TYR A 581 -12.52 -28.52 0.13
CA TYR A 581 -12.04 -27.67 1.21
C TYR A 581 -10.52 -27.74 1.26
N LEU A 582 -9.89 -26.59 1.43
CA LEU A 582 -8.46 -26.41 1.54
C LEU A 582 -8.15 -25.78 2.89
N ASP A 583 -7.14 -26.29 3.60
CA ASP A 583 -6.80 -25.79 4.93
C ASP A 583 -5.32 -26.01 5.28
N ASP A 584 -4.82 -25.20 6.21
CA ASP A 584 -3.46 -25.24 6.76
C ASP A 584 -2.40 -25.42 5.66
N VAL A 585 -2.36 -24.47 4.72
CA VAL A 585 -1.38 -24.47 3.63
C VAL A 585 -0.10 -23.78 4.09
N ILE A 586 1.02 -24.45 3.86
CA ILE A 586 2.31 -24.04 4.40
C ILE A 586 3.35 -23.95 3.28
N GLY A 587 4.15 -22.88 3.29
CA GLY A 587 5.43 -22.78 2.60
C GLY A 587 6.55 -22.56 3.63
N ALA A 588 7.59 -23.39 3.58
CA ALA A 588 8.62 -23.43 4.61
C ALA A 588 10.03 -23.66 4.04
N GLU A 589 11.03 -23.54 4.89
CA GLU A 589 12.41 -23.90 4.56
C GLU A 589 12.54 -25.35 4.10
N ALA A 590 13.52 -25.62 3.24
CA ALA A 590 13.78 -26.96 2.70
C ALA A 590 14.01 -27.99 3.81
N GLY A 591 13.38 -29.15 3.66
CA GLY A 591 13.51 -30.27 4.61
C GLY A 591 12.68 -30.11 5.88
N ARG A 592 11.90 -29.02 6.02
CA ARG A 592 10.96 -28.86 7.14
C ARG A 592 9.88 -29.93 7.05
N GLU A 593 9.81 -30.79 8.06
CA GLU A 593 8.71 -31.76 8.19
C GLU A 593 7.46 -31.03 8.66
N ILE A 594 6.42 -31.01 7.82
CA ILE A 594 5.15 -30.37 8.12
C ILE A 594 4.22 -31.45 8.66
N LYS A 595 3.86 -31.33 9.94
CA LYS A 595 3.01 -32.31 10.63
C LYS A 595 1.55 -31.98 10.46
N GLY A 596 0.73 -33.02 10.32
CA GLY A 596 -0.71 -32.90 10.28
C GLY A 596 -1.31 -32.50 11.64
N ALA A 597 -2.57 -32.05 11.65
CA ALA A 597 -3.31 -31.68 12.85
C ALA A 597 -3.30 -32.80 13.92
N GLY A 598 -3.21 -32.42 15.17
CA GLY A 598 -3.20 -33.35 16.31
C GLY A 598 -1.83 -33.95 16.67
N VAL A 599 -0.77 -33.62 15.94
CA VAL A 599 0.59 -33.98 16.34
C VAL A 599 1.24 -32.80 17.05
N PRO A 600 1.65 -32.90 18.34
CA PRO A 600 2.30 -31.80 19.03
C PRO A 600 3.51 -31.29 18.26
N GLU A 601 3.66 -30.00 18.15
CA GLU A 601 4.88 -29.37 17.58
C GLU A 601 6.08 -29.77 18.44
N ILE A 602 7.10 -30.33 17.80
CA ILE A 602 8.38 -30.53 18.48
C ILE A 602 9.06 -29.16 18.50
N THR A 603 9.00 -28.50 19.64
CA THR A 603 9.80 -27.28 19.87
C THR A 603 11.28 -27.71 19.81
N THR A 604 11.88 -27.58 18.65
CA THR A 604 13.32 -27.80 18.51
C THR A 604 14.02 -26.59 19.12
N THR A 605 14.37 -26.70 20.40
CA THR A 605 15.31 -25.76 21.01
C THR A 605 16.62 -25.93 20.30
N THR A 606 16.93 -25.07 19.36
CA THR A 606 18.24 -25.03 18.70
C THR A 606 19.26 -24.56 19.73
N THR A 607 19.91 -25.52 20.42
CA THR A 607 21.08 -25.23 21.24
C THR A 607 22.20 -24.95 20.24
N THR A 608 22.53 -23.69 20.05
CA THR A 608 23.72 -23.28 19.29
C THR A 608 24.93 -23.74 20.03
N THR A 609 25.47 -24.91 19.67
CA THR A 609 26.76 -25.39 20.18
C THR A 609 27.85 -24.59 19.47
N THR A 610 28.36 -23.57 20.13
CA THR A 610 29.57 -22.86 19.68
C THR A 610 30.73 -23.85 19.82
N THR A 611 31.20 -24.42 18.72
CA THR A 611 32.39 -25.28 18.70
C THR A 611 33.63 -24.40 18.83
N THR A 612 34.07 -24.21 20.04
CA THR A 612 35.42 -23.66 20.32
C THR A 612 36.44 -24.78 20.10
N THR A 613 37.19 -24.68 19.02
CA THR A 613 38.31 -25.61 18.76
C THR A 613 39.43 -25.33 19.75
N THR A 614 39.50 -26.10 20.84
CA THR A 614 40.65 -26.09 21.75
C THR A 614 41.51 -27.31 21.43
N THR A 615 42.69 -27.05 20.95
CA THR A 615 43.75 -28.09 20.75
C THR A 615 44.17 -28.61 22.12
N THR A 616 43.85 -29.87 22.42
CA THR A 616 44.32 -30.51 23.68
C THR A 616 45.31 -31.61 23.39
N THR A 617 46.45 -31.43 23.97
CA THR A 617 47.56 -32.39 24.04
C THR A 617 47.18 -33.58 24.91
N THR A 618 47.35 -34.77 24.38
CA THR A 618 47.07 -36.06 25.04
C THR A 618 47.96 -36.32 26.26
N THR A 619 47.34 -36.62 27.41
CA THR A 619 48.02 -37.33 28.48
C THR A 619 47.11 -38.45 29.00
N THR A 620 47.56 -39.67 28.85
CA THR A 620 46.92 -40.93 29.29
C THR A 620 47.01 -41.09 30.78
N THR A 621 45.95 -41.39 31.52
CA THR A 621 45.97 -42.08 32.79
C THR A 621 44.67 -42.85 33.09
N THR A 622 44.86 -44.03 33.63
CA THR A 622 44.08 -45.23 33.80
C THR A 622 42.90 -45.12 34.80
N THR A 623 41.79 -45.76 34.42
CA THR A 623 40.76 -46.52 35.16
C THR A 623 40.52 -46.32 36.66
N THR A 624 39.24 -46.06 37.06
CA THR A 624 38.59 -46.82 38.15
C THR A 624 37.07 -46.78 38.01
N THR A 625 36.43 -47.94 38.00
CA THR A 625 34.99 -48.18 37.97
C THR A 625 34.37 -47.89 39.33
N SER A 626 33.29 -47.10 39.40
CA SER A 626 32.43 -47.03 40.56
C SER A 626 30.97 -47.09 40.15
N THR A 627 30.28 -48.10 40.54
CA THR A 627 28.85 -48.38 40.39
C THR A 627 28.11 -47.49 41.41
N THR A 628 27.22 -46.62 40.91
CA THR A 628 26.31 -45.86 41.80
C THR A 628 24.87 -46.28 41.54
N THR A 629 24.26 -46.80 42.56
CA THR A 629 22.85 -47.22 42.65
C THR A 629 21.98 -45.98 42.67
N THR A 630 21.05 -45.84 41.73
CA THR A 630 20.08 -44.73 41.68
C THR A 630 18.89 -45.10 42.57
N THR A 631 18.71 -44.39 43.65
CA THR A 631 17.49 -44.46 44.50
C THR A 631 16.50 -43.42 43.94
N THR A 632 15.37 -43.88 43.43
CA THR A 632 14.27 -43.02 42.97
C THR A 632 13.47 -42.55 44.18
N THR A 633 13.56 -41.30 44.53
CA THR A 633 12.69 -40.69 45.56
C THR A 633 11.50 -40.05 44.82
N THR A 634 10.32 -40.62 44.99
CA THR A 634 9.06 -40.04 44.53
C THR A 634 8.63 -38.93 45.47
N THR A 635 8.77 -37.67 45.04
CA THR A 635 8.26 -36.54 45.79
C THR A 635 6.81 -36.29 45.36
N THR A 636 5.85 -36.59 46.20
CA THR A 636 4.45 -36.27 46.04
C THR A 636 4.29 -34.77 46.32
N THR A 637 4.12 -33.94 45.32
CA THR A 637 3.81 -32.53 45.49
C THR A 637 2.31 -32.39 45.72
N THR A 638 1.92 -32.07 46.92
CA THR A 638 0.53 -31.68 47.28
C THR A 638 0.33 -30.27 46.75
N THR A 639 -0.42 -30.10 45.67
CA THR A 639 -0.86 -28.78 45.18
C THR A 639 -2.02 -28.27 46.07
N THR A 640 -1.73 -27.28 46.91
CA THR A 640 -2.76 -26.45 47.51
C THR A 640 -3.47 -25.66 46.40
N PRO A 641 -4.81 -25.55 46.40
CA PRO A 641 -5.50 -24.72 45.42
C PRO A 641 -5.07 -23.26 45.61
N VAL A 642 -4.48 -22.66 44.60
CA VAL A 642 -4.25 -21.20 44.54
C VAL A 642 -5.62 -20.57 44.38
N THR A 643 -6.17 -19.95 45.39
CA THR A 643 -7.35 -19.11 45.28
C THR A 643 -7.01 -17.92 44.42
N GLN A 644 -7.71 -17.76 43.31
CA GLN A 644 -7.60 -16.58 42.46
C GLN A 644 -8.00 -15.34 43.28
N PRO A 645 -7.26 -14.21 43.19
CA PRO A 645 -7.63 -13.01 43.92
C PRO A 645 -9.03 -12.53 43.51
N SER A 646 -9.79 -11.99 44.46
CA SER A 646 -11.08 -11.36 44.17
C SER A 646 -10.85 -10.01 43.48
N MET A 647 -11.78 -9.62 42.61
CA MET A 647 -11.82 -8.31 41.99
C MET A 647 -11.79 -7.20 43.05
N SER A 648 -10.86 -6.26 42.94
CA SER A 648 -10.71 -5.13 43.86
C SER A 648 -11.14 -3.79 43.28
N VAL A 649 -10.76 -3.49 42.05
CA VAL A 649 -11.17 -2.31 41.27
C VAL A 649 -11.63 -2.79 39.90
N PRO A 650 -12.94 -2.88 39.64
CA PRO A 650 -13.44 -3.41 38.37
C PRO A 650 -12.96 -2.60 37.15
N GLY A 651 -12.28 -3.26 36.22
CA GLY A 651 -11.74 -2.65 35.00
C GLY A 651 -10.28 -2.22 35.08
N ASP A 652 -9.67 -2.17 36.28
CA ASP A 652 -8.26 -1.76 36.47
C ASP A 652 -7.31 -2.96 36.24
N ALA A 653 -6.96 -3.17 35.01
CA ALA A 653 -6.11 -4.28 34.56
C ALA A 653 -4.63 -4.10 34.90
N ASN A 654 -4.15 -2.87 34.96
CA ASN A 654 -2.77 -2.54 35.28
C ASN A 654 -2.50 -2.37 36.79
N CYS A 655 -3.57 -2.36 37.63
CA CYS A 655 -3.54 -2.19 39.07
C CYS A 655 -2.96 -0.83 39.53
N ASP A 656 -3.28 0.25 38.83
CA ASP A 656 -2.87 1.62 39.19
C ASP A 656 -3.97 2.39 39.96
N ASN A 657 -5.10 1.76 40.23
CA ASN A 657 -6.31 2.26 40.86
C ASN A 657 -7.14 3.27 40.05
N ASN A 658 -6.84 3.39 38.74
CA ASN A 658 -7.70 4.11 37.80
C ASN A 658 -8.27 3.11 36.80
N VAL A 659 -9.35 3.49 36.11
CA VAL A 659 -9.85 2.73 34.95
C VAL A 659 -9.84 3.65 33.77
N ASP A 660 -8.85 3.47 32.87
CA ASP A 660 -8.65 4.31 31.72
C ASP A 660 -8.27 3.48 30.45
N ILE A 661 -7.89 4.18 29.38
CA ILE A 661 -7.58 3.51 28.12
C ILE A 661 -6.40 2.53 28.23
N SER A 662 -5.49 2.73 29.20
CA SER A 662 -4.33 1.85 29.41
C SER A 662 -4.77 0.45 29.80
N ASP A 663 -5.87 0.31 30.57
CA ASP A 663 -6.43 -0.98 30.98
C ASP A 663 -7.01 -1.74 29.79
N ALA A 664 -7.79 -1.07 28.97
CA ALA A 664 -8.31 -1.68 27.74
C ALA A 664 -7.18 -2.11 26.79
N VAL A 665 -6.11 -1.32 26.71
CA VAL A 665 -4.93 -1.64 25.87
C VAL A 665 -4.16 -2.84 26.42
N ILE A 666 -3.87 -2.89 27.74
CA ILE A 666 -3.10 -4.00 28.31
C ILE A 666 -3.86 -5.32 28.23
N VAL A 667 -5.20 -5.29 28.39
CA VAL A 667 -6.03 -6.50 28.20
C VAL A 667 -6.00 -6.96 26.74
N LYS A 668 -6.12 -6.06 25.76
CA LYS A 668 -5.95 -6.42 24.34
C LYS A 668 -4.60 -7.03 24.05
N CYS A 669 -3.52 -6.41 24.53
CA CYS A 669 -2.19 -6.94 24.38
C CYS A 669 -2.03 -8.34 24.97
N TYR A 670 -2.59 -8.57 26.17
CA TYR A 670 -2.59 -9.87 26.83
C TYR A 670 -3.36 -10.93 26.02
N LEU A 671 -4.54 -10.58 25.51
CA LEU A 671 -5.36 -11.49 24.69
C LEU A 671 -4.67 -11.85 23.35
N ILE A 672 -3.87 -10.92 22.79
CA ILE A 672 -3.09 -11.18 21.56
C ILE A 672 -1.88 -12.08 21.88
N ASN A 673 -1.16 -11.82 22.98
CA ASN A 673 0.03 -12.59 23.33
C ASN A 673 0.33 -12.49 24.84
N SER A 674 -0.25 -13.38 25.64
CA SER A 674 -0.09 -13.41 27.09
C SER A 674 1.34 -13.75 27.57
N ALA A 675 2.16 -14.39 26.73
CA ALA A 675 3.55 -14.67 27.05
C ALA A 675 4.44 -13.42 26.95
N LYS A 676 4.08 -12.49 26.07
CA LYS A 676 4.82 -11.23 25.88
C LYS A 676 4.28 -10.09 26.76
N TYR A 677 2.97 -10.03 26.95
CA TYR A 677 2.28 -8.98 27.69
C TYR A 677 1.57 -9.58 28.89
N SER A 678 2.28 -9.69 30.00
CA SER A 678 1.73 -10.28 31.23
C SER A 678 0.85 -9.28 31.98
N ILE A 679 -0.29 -9.74 32.49
CA ILE A 679 -1.10 -9.04 33.48
C ILE A 679 -0.96 -9.79 34.82
N SER A 680 -0.93 -9.06 35.92
CA SER A 680 -0.89 -9.67 37.26
C SER A 680 -2.17 -10.49 37.54
N ALA A 681 -2.10 -11.47 38.43
CA ALA A 681 -3.30 -12.22 38.82
C ALA A 681 -4.42 -11.33 39.34
N GLN A 682 -4.09 -10.23 40.03
CA GLN A 682 -5.05 -9.21 40.47
C GLN A 682 -5.60 -8.43 39.28
N GLY A 683 -4.78 -8.02 38.34
CA GLY A 683 -5.22 -7.30 37.13
C GLY A 683 -6.13 -8.15 36.24
N ILE A 684 -5.87 -9.46 36.13
CA ILE A 684 -6.77 -10.40 35.45
C ILE A 684 -8.14 -10.45 36.17
N ALA A 685 -8.13 -10.55 37.50
CA ALA A 685 -9.36 -10.57 38.27
C ALA A 685 -10.14 -9.24 38.19
N ASN A 686 -9.45 -8.11 38.12
CA ASN A 686 -10.07 -6.79 37.99
C ASN A 686 -10.65 -6.56 36.58
N ALA A 687 -10.00 -7.10 35.53
CA ALA A 687 -10.37 -6.88 34.14
C ALA A 687 -11.48 -7.82 33.63
N ASP A 688 -11.76 -8.94 34.31
CA ASP A 688 -12.89 -9.87 34.01
C ASP A 688 -14.22 -9.25 34.46
N VAL A 689 -14.72 -8.29 33.67
CA VAL A 689 -15.84 -7.40 34.04
C VAL A 689 -17.14 -7.67 33.30
N GLN A 690 -17.09 -8.46 32.23
CA GLN A 690 -18.27 -8.86 31.48
C GLN A 690 -18.58 -10.34 31.74
N ASN A 691 -19.72 -10.64 32.41
CA ASN A 691 -20.04 -11.99 32.90
C ASN A 691 -18.90 -12.57 33.76
N THR A 692 -18.51 -11.87 34.80
CA THR A 692 -17.38 -12.18 35.69
C THR A 692 -17.23 -13.67 36.05
N GLY A 693 -15.99 -14.17 35.92
CA GLY A 693 -15.64 -15.57 36.14
C GLY A 693 -15.60 -16.41 34.89
N ASN A 694 -15.81 -15.83 33.70
CA ASN A 694 -15.68 -16.52 32.41
C ASN A 694 -14.28 -16.43 31.82
N GLY A 695 -13.37 -15.62 32.46
CA GLY A 695 -12.02 -15.34 32.04
C GLY A 695 -11.92 -14.20 31.03
N LEU A 696 -10.74 -13.58 30.94
CA LEU A 696 -10.51 -12.42 30.05
C LEU A 696 -10.77 -12.76 28.56
N ASN A 697 -11.57 -11.91 27.94
CA ASN A 697 -11.92 -12.00 26.53
C ASN A 697 -12.22 -10.61 25.93
N ASN A 698 -12.53 -10.52 24.64
CA ASN A 698 -12.79 -9.24 23.98
C ASN A 698 -14.02 -8.49 24.50
N GLN A 699 -14.97 -9.17 25.14
CA GLN A 699 -16.16 -8.51 25.71
C GLN A 699 -15.80 -7.68 26.93
N ASP A 700 -14.81 -8.12 27.72
CA ASP A 700 -14.29 -7.35 28.86
C ASP A 700 -13.65 -6.06 28.40
N VAL A 701 -12.87 -6.13 27.31
CA VAL A 701 -12.27 -4.93 26.70
C VAL A 701 -13.35 -3.95 26.24
N ILE A 702 -14.43 -4.46 25.61
CA ILE A 702 -15.53 -3.62 25.15
C ILE A 702 -16.23 -2.98 26.36
N ALA A 703 -16.48 -3.73 27.43
CA ALA A 703 -17.11 -3.21 28.68
C ALA A 703 -16.25 -2.11 29.31
N ILE A 704 -14.93 -2.33 29.44
CA ILE A 704 -14.00 -1.32 29.96
C ILE A 704 -14.02 -0.06 29.08
N GLN A 705 -13.98 -0.21 27.74
CA GLN A 705 -14.04 0.92 26.80
C GLN A 705 -15.37 1.69 26.91
N GLN A 706 -16.50 0.99 27.01
CA GLN A 706 -17.83 1.59 27.20
C GLN A 706 -17.92 2.38 28.49
N TYR A 707 -17.31 1.89 29.55
CA TYR A 707 -17.24 2.59 30.86
C TYR A 707 -16.40 3.87 30.74
N ILE A 708 -15.22 3.80 30.11
CA ILE A 708 -14.31 4.96 29.91
C ILE A 708 -14.99 6.09 29.14
N ILE A 709 -15.77 5.76 28.11
CA ILE A 709 -16.50 6.76 27.29
C ILE A 709 -17.90 7.08 27.83
N GLN A 710 -18.22 6.62 29.05
CA GLN A 710 -19.48 6.87 29.76
C GLN A 710 -20.75 6.37 29.04
N LEU A 711 -20.65 5.30 28.26
CA LEU A 711 -21.79 4.58 27.67
C LEU A 711 -22.44 3.61 28.65
N ILE A 712 -21.71 3.21 29.69
CA ILE A 712 -22.22 2.46 30.86
C ILE A 712 -21.72 3.14 32.15
N ASP A 713 -22.53 3.10 33.19
CA ASP A 713 -22.27 3.86 34.43
C ASP A 713 -21.41 3.09 35.44
N ARG A 714 -21.22 1.79 35.25
CA ARG A 714 -20.48 0.93 36.18
C ARG A 714 -19.92 -0.33 35.56
N LEU A 715 -18.86 -0.87 36.20
CA LEU A 715 -18.35 -2.22 36.02
C LEU A 715 -18.48 -2.99 37.32
N PRO A 716 -18.60 -4.34 37.31
CA PRO A 716 -18.78 -5.23 36.14
C PRO A 716 -20.21 -5.17 35.54
N VAL A 717 -20.38 -5.67 34.36
CA VAL A 717 -21.64 -5.75 33.61
C VAL A 717 -21.97 -7.18 33.21
#